data_849213eb060ebf4c5ffa46b1659033e8
#
_entry.id   849213eb060ebf4c5ffa46b1659033e8
#
_cell.length_a   1.000
_cell.length_b   1.000
_cell.length_c   1.000
_cell.angle_alpha   90.00
_cell.angle_beta   90.00
_cell.angle_gamma   90.00
#
_symmetry.space_group_name_H-M   'P 1'
#
loop_
_entity.id
_entity.type
_entity.pdbx_description
1 polymer ?
#
loop_
_entity_poly.entity_id
_entity_poly.type
_entity_poly.pdbx_seq_one_letter_code
_entity_poly.pdbx_strand_id
1 'polypeptide(L)'
;MNDVPNLFGSMVFNDTVMQARLPKDSYKALKKAILQGAHLELDVANVVANAMKDWAVEKGATHFTHWFQPMTGITAEKHDSFISPAGDGTIIMEFSGKELVRGEPDASSFPSGGLRATFEARGYTVWDITSYAFIKDGTLCIPTAFCSYSGEALDKKTPLLRSMETLNQQALRILKLFGNTKTQRVITTVGPEQEYFLIDKQSYLKRPDLLYTGRTLFGARPPKGQELDDHYFGALKPRVSAFMKELDEELWKLGVHAKTKHNEVAPAQHELAPVFSTTNIATDHNQITMELMKSIADKHDLACLLHEKPFAGVNGSGKHNNWSLSTDDGANLLEPGETPYENAQFLLFLVAVVKAVDEYQDLLRVSVANAGNDHRLGANEAPPAIVSMFLGDELTEILEAIESGADYHNREKLQMEIGVTVLPHFFKDTTDRNRTSPFAFTGNKFEFRMVGSTFSISGPNIVLNTVVAESLALFADRLETASDFQSELAALIQETICAHKRIIFNGNNYADEWMQEAAQRGLSNLRTTVEALPAFISPKSMALFTKHHVFTDTEIHSRYEIFMESYCKTLHIEALTMVDMAKKYIIPACLSYENELAELLLRKKSCGDFDCSLEEYLLDKIASLSGYMLGKLTELELALITSKQEQETEPLARFYRDSVFARMSELRFTVDELETLVAKKHWPMPTYADMLYSAN
;
A
#
# COMPACT_ATOMS: atom_id res chain seq x y z
N MET A 1 29.95 5.34 17.05
CA MET A 1 29.57 4.57 15.83
C MET A 1 28.52 3.57 16.26
N ASN A 2 27.31 3.64 15.72
CA ASN A 2 26.32 2.61 16.00
C ASN A 2 26.81 1.32 15.36
N ASP A 3 26.98 0.28 16.17
CA ASP A 3 27.29 -1.07 15.67
C ASP A 3 25.99 -1.67 15.09
N VAL A 4 25.75 -1.41 13.82
CA VAL A 4 24.51 -1.83 13.13
C VAL A 4 24.25 -3.34 13.22
N PRO A 5 25.26 -4.24 13.09
CA PRO A 5 25.03 -5.67 13.30
C PRO A 5 24.48 -6.02 14.68
N ASN A 6 24.92 -5.35 15.75
CA ASN A 6 24.40 -5.57 17.09
C ASN A 6 23.09 -4.82 17.38
N LEU A 7 22.82 -3.76 16.62
CA LEU A 7 21.56 -3.01 16.70
C LEU A 7 20.41 -3.77 16.05
N PHE A 8 20.67 -4.46 14.92
CA PHE A 8 19.66 -5.11 14.11
C PHE A 8 18.93 -6.22 14.91
N GLY A 9 17.59 -6.10 14.97
CA GLY A 9 16.74 -7.05 15.70
C GLY A 9 16.90 -7.01 17.22
N SER A 10 17.56 -6.00 17.77
CA SER A 10 17.80 -5.90 19.24
C SER A 10 16.54 -5.77 20.07
N MET A 11 15.43 -5.33 19.45
CA MET A 11 14.09 -5.19 20.04
C MET A 11 13.10 -6.22 19.50
N VAL A 12 13.59 -7.36 18.96
CA VAL A 12 12.76 -8.45 18.41
C VAL A 12 12.99 -9.74 19.15
N PHE A 13 11.94 -10.42 19.56
CA PHE A 13 11.99 -11.76 20.13
C PHE A 13 12.16 -12.79 19.00
N ASN A 14 13.29 -12.71 18.32
CA ASN A 14 13.64 -13.49 17.13
C ASN A 14 14.16 -14.90 17.48
N ASP A 15 14.49 -15.65 16.46
CA ASP A 15 14.95 -17.06 16.59
C ASP A 15 16.18 -17.19 17.48
N THR A 16 17.14 -16.25 17.38
CA THR A 16 18.34 -16.24 18.23
C THR A 16 17.99 -16.04 19.70
N VAL A 17 17.07 -15.11 19.99
CA VAL A 17 16.60 -14.87 21.37
C VAL A 17 15.81 -16.06 21.89
N MET A 18 14.96 -16.66 21.06
CA MET A 18 14.22 -17.87 21.42
C MET A 18 15.14 -19.06 21.74
N GLN A 19 16.17 -19.29 20.94
CA GLN A 19 17.15 -20.36 21.20
C GLN A 19 17.93 -20.15 22.50
N ALA A 20 18.25 -18.91 22.82
CA ALA A 20 18.99 -18.59 24.05
C ALA A 20 18.13 -18.70 25.32
N ARG A 21 16.82 -18.49 25.23
CA ARG A 21 15.93 -18.33 26.40
C ARG A 21 14.96 -19.49 26.62
N LEU A 22 14.64 -20.25 25.58
CA LEU A 22 13.71 -21.36 25.70
C LEU A 22 14.45 -22.68 26.02
N PRO A 23 13.86 -23.56 26.83
CA PRO A 23 14.30 -24.94 26.92
C PRO A 23 14.29 -25.60 25.53
N LYS A 24 15.25 -26.47 25.25
CA LYS A 24 15.44 -27.09 23.93
C LYS A 24 14.19 -27.74 23.38
N ASP A 25 13.42 -28.40 24.22
CA ASP A 25 12.21 -29.14 23.79
C ASP A 25 11.07 -28.17 23.47
N SER A 26 10.88 -27.10 24.27
CA SER A 26 9.90 -26.04 23.98
C SER A 26 10.24 -25.30 22.72
N TYR A 27 11.52 -24.96 22.47
CA TYR A 27 11.97 -24.36 21.22
C TYR A 27 11.68 -25.25 20.02
N LYS A 28 12.00 -26.57 20.11
CA LYS A 28 11.71 -27.53 19.02
C LYS A 28 10.22 -27.66 18.76
N ALA A 29 9.38 -27.70 19.80
CA ALA A 29 7.92 -27.76 19.66
C ALA A 29 7.37 -26.52 18.96
N LEU A 30 7.85 -25.32 19.35
CA LEU A 30 7.47 -24.07 18.70
C LEU A 30 7.90 -24.03 17.23
N LYS A 31 9.14 -24.44 16.91
CA LYS A 31 9.62 -24.51 15.52
C LYS A 31 8.82 -25.50 14.69
N LYS A 32 8.43 -26.64 15.25
CA LYS A 32 7.57 -27.60 14.58
C LYS A 32 6.19 -27.01 14.29
N ALA A 33 5.61 -26.27 15.25
CA ALA A 33 4.33 -25.59 15.04
C ALA A 33 4.42 -24.56 13.91
N ILE A 34 5.48 -23.74 13.88
CA ILE A 34 5.72 -22.73 12.84
C ILE A 34 5.89 -23.36 11.45
N LEU A 35 6.70 -24.42 11.33
CA LEU A 35 7.05 -25.01 10.03
C LEU A 35 5.99 -25.95 9.48
N GLN A 36 5.29 -26.69 10.35
CA GLN A 36 4.38 -27.76 9.97
C GLN A 36 2.90 -27.45 10.26
N GLY A 37 2.59 -26.25 10.84
CA GLY A 37 1.22 -25.93 11.27
C GLY A 37 0.70 -26.83 12.40
N ALA A 38 1.60 -27.43 13.21
CA ALA A 38 1.22 -28.28 14.33
C ALA A 38 0.58 -27.46 15.45
N HIS A 39 -0.33 -28.09 16.20
CA HIS A 39 -0.93 -27.46 17.38
C HIS A 39 0.13 -27.14 18.44
N LEU A 40 0.05 -25.93 19.00
CA LEU A 40 0.92 -25.48 20.09
C LEU A 40 0.23 -25.77 21.42
N GLU A 41 0.80 -26.67 22.22
CA GLU A 41 0.28 -27.02 23.53
C GLU A 41 0.40 -25.83 24.51
N LEU A 42 -0.59 -25.70 25.40
CA LEU A 42 -0.66 -24.58 26.36
C LEU A 42 0.58 -24.54 27.30
N ASP A 43 1.11 -25.69 27.65
CA ASP A 43 2.33 -25.76 28.48
C ASP A 43 3.54 -25.16 27.78
N VAL A 44 3.69 -25.42 26.48
CA VAL A 44 4.73 -24.78 25.66
C VAL A 44 4.48 -23.28 25.56
N ALA A 45 3.23 -22.86 25.35
CA ALA A 45 2.87 -21.45 25.31
C ALA A 45 3.16 -20.72 26.62
N ASN A 46 2.95 -21.37 27.79
CA ASN A 46 3.31 -20.81 29.10
C ASN A 46 4.83 -20.58 29.22
N VAL A 47 5.65 -21.53 28.78
CA VAL A 47 7.10 -21.38 28.78
C VAL A 47 7.55 -20.26 27.88
N VAL A 48 6.97 -20.14 26.68
CA VAL A 48 7.29 -19.05 25.72
C VAL A 48 6.85 -17.71 26.28
N ALA A 49 5.63 -17.60 26.85
CA ALA A 49 5.11 -16.36 27.42
C ALA A 49 6.00 -15.84 28.55
N ASN A 50 6.41 -16.70 29.48
CA ASN A 50 7.30 -16.30 30.57
C ASN A 50 8.68 -15.85 30.06
N ALA A 51 9.29 -16.58 29.14
CA ALA A 51 10.57 -16.18 28.53
C ALA A 51 10.47 -14.87 27.75
N MET A 52 9.36 -14.65 27.05
CA MET A 52 9.08 -13.43 26.30
C MET A 52 8.89 -12.23 27.23
N LYS A 53 8.14 -12.41 28.32
CA LYS A 53 7.96 -11.38 29.38
C LYS A 53 9.28 -11.03 30.04
N ASP A 54 10.07 -12.02 30.47
CA ASP A 54 11.36 -11.76 31.14
C ASP A 54 12.31 -10.99 30.21
N TRP A 55 12.38 -11.39 28.94
CA TRP A 55 13.13 -10.65 27.92
C TRP A 55 12.60 -9.22 27.73
N ALA A 56 11.28 -9.04 27.66
CA ALA A 56 10.68 -7.73 27.46
C ALA A 56 10.93 -6.78 28.64
N VAL A 57 10.81 -7.30 29.88
CA VAL A 57 11.09 -6.54 31.11
C VAL A 57 12.57 -6.13 31.19
N GLU A 58 13.50 -7.02 30.84
CA GLU A 58 14.94 -6.68 30.75
C GLU A 58 15.21 -5.57 29.71
N LYS A 59 14.39 -5.46 28.67
CA LYS A 59 14.44 -4.40 27.66
C LYS A 59 13.66 -3.14 28.05
N GLY A 60 13.09 -3.11 29.26
CA GLY A 60 12.36 -1.95 29.80
C GLY A 60 10.87 -1.92 29.50
N ALA A 61 10.29 -2.97 28.95
CA ALA A 61 8.85 -3.04 28.72
C ALA A 61 8.08 -3.26 30.04
N THR A 62 6.97 -2.58 30.20
CA THR A 62 6.07 -2.69 31.38
C THR A 62 4.69 -3.22 30.99
N HIS A 63 4.36 -3.18 29.70
CA HIS A 63 3.07 -3.55 29.13
C HIS A 63 3.29 -4.51 27.97
N PHE A 64 2.21 -5.20 27.60
CA PHE A 64 2.10 -5.95 26.36
C PHE A 64 0.82 -5.55 25.62
N THR A 65 0.78 -5.83 24.33
CA THR A 65 -0.40 -5.65 23.49
C THR A 65 -0.49 -6.74 22.44
N HIS A 66 -1.71 -7.18 22.17
CA HIS A 66 -2.01 -7.94 20.96
C HIS A 66 -2.11 -6.94 19.80
N TRP A 67 -1.04 -6.90 18.99
CA TRP A 67 -0.89 -6.00 17.87
C TRP A 67 -1.43 -6.65 16.60
N PHE A 68 -2.39 -6.01 15.92
CA PHE A 68 -3.01 -6.55 14.73
C PHE A 68 -3.33 -5.47 13.68
N GLN A 69 -3.66 -5.91 12.46
CA GLN A 69 -3.98 -5.06 11.32
C GLN A 69 -5.50 -5.01 11.10
N PRO A 70 -6.20 -3.96 11.57
CA PRO A 70 -7.64 -3.85 11.41
C PRO A 70 -8.03 -3.59 9.96
N MET A 71 -9.33 -3.68 9.63
CA MET A 71 -9.84 -3.35 8.29
C MET A 71 -9.63 -1.87 7.95
N THR A 72 -9.60 -0.99 8.92
CA THR A 72 -9.35 0.45 8.80
C THR A 72 -8.17 0.88 9.67
N GLY A 73 -7.44 1.92 9.24
CA GLY A 73 -6.25 2.38 9.94
C GLY A 73 -5.01 1.53 9.66
N ILE A 74 -3.92 1.81 10.39
CA ILE A 74 -2.63 1.14 10.20
C ILE A 74 -2.55 -0.08 11.09
N THR A 75 -2.63 0.11 12.41
CA THR A 75 -2.56 -0.94 13.44
C THR A 75 -3.58 -0.70 14.53
N ALA A 76 -3.89 -1.74 15.28
CA ALA A 76 -4.74 -1.67 16.47
C ALA A 76 -4.03 -2.30 17.66
N GLU A 77 -4.14 -1.65 18.81
CA GLU A 77 -3.44 -1.99 20.06
C GLU A 77 -4.35 -1.74 21.26
N LYS A 78 -4.24 -2.63 22.25
CA LYS A 78 -4.81 -2.42 23.60
C LYS A 78 -3.77 -2.86 24.61
N HIS A 79 -3.17 -1.90 25.31
CA HIS A 79 -2.06 -2.13 26.23
C HIS A 79 -2.54 -2.63 27.56
N ASP A 80 -2.07 -3.80 27.97
CA ASP A 80 -2.27 -4.37 29.31
C ASP A 80 -0.94 -4.45 30.02
N SER A 81 -0.93 -4.13 31.33
CA SER A 81 0.27 -4.19 32.17
C SER A 81 0.58 -5.64 32.55
N PHE A 82 1.87 -5.97 32.72
CA PHE A 82 2.27 -7.26 33.30
C PHE A 82 1.97 -7.39 34.81
N ILE A 83 1.38 -6.37 35.45
CA ILE A 83 1.15 -6.32 36.89
C ILE A 83 0.01 -7.26 37.28
N SER A 84 0.30 -8.15 38.26
CA SER A 84 -0.72 -8.93 38.95
C SER A 84 -0.58 -8.74 40.48
N PRO A 85 -1.71 -8.64 41.23
CA PRO A 85 -1.64 -8.50 42.67
C PRO A 85 -1.17 -9.80 43.34
N ALA A 86 -0.19 -9.70 44.23
CA ALA A 86 0.34 -10.84 44.98
C ALA A 86 -0.49 -11.23 46.21
N GLY A 87 -1.57 -10.50 46.53
CA GLY A 87 -2.47 -10.78 47.66
C GLY A 87 -2.05 -10.23 49.02
N ASP A 88 -0.82 -9.75 49.13
CA ASP A 88 -0.25 -9.15 50.36
C ASP A 88 -0.06 -7.62 50.25
N GLY A 89 -0.65 -7.01 49.27
CA GLY A 89 -0.50 -5.58 48.96
C GLY A 89 0.69 -5.25 48.08
N THR A 90 1.49 -6.25 47.64
CA THR A 90 2.55 -6.13 46.65
C THR A 90 2.06 -6.59 45.26
N ILE A 91 2.91 -6.44 44.28
CA ILE A 91 2.63 -6.87 42.89
C ILE A 91 3.73 -7.82 42.40
N ILE A 92 3.37 -8.67 41.46
CA ILE A 92 4.30 -9.45 40.64
C ILE A 92 4.12 -9.09 39.19
N MET A 93 5.14 -9.37 38.37
CA MET A 93 5.06 -9.27 36.92
C MET A 93 4.85 -10.66 36.35
N GLU A 94 3.69 -10.92 35.75
CA GLU A 94 3.39 -12.20 35.13
C GLU A 94 2.77 -12.04 33.73
N PHE A 95 2.90 -13.07 32.92
CA PHE A 95 2.32 -13.19 31.61
C PHE A 95 2.15 -14.67 31.28
N SER A 96 0.91 -15.09 31.11
CA SER A 96 0.57 -16.52 30.93
C SER A 96 0.52 -16.89 29.45
N GLY A 97 0.66 -18.17 29.16
CA GLY A 97 0.44 -18.71 27.81
C GLY A 97 -0.97 -18.50 27.29
N LYS A 98 -1.96 -18.42 28.20
CA LYS A 98 -3.33 -18.10 27.83
C LYS A 98 -3.43 -16.66 27.30
N GLU A 99 -2.80 -15.72 27.98
CA GLU A 99 -2.74 -14.30 27.56
C GLU A 99 -1.90 -14.10 26.29
N LEU A 100 -0.85 -14.91 26.11
CA LEU A 100 -0.06 -14.89 24.88
C LEU A 100 -0.88 -15.41 23.69
N VAL A 101 -1.54 -16.55 23.83
CA VAL A 101 -2.24 -17.22 22.71
C VAL A 101 -3.50 -16.49 22.30
N ARG A 102 -4.26 -15.92 23.27
CA ARG A 102 -5.57 -15.35 23.00
C ARG A 102 -5.86 -14.13 23.85
N GLY A 103 -6.34 -13.06 23.21
CA GLY A 103 -6.98 -11.91 23.85
C GLY A 103 -8.47 -11.85 23.52
N GLU A 104 -9.22 -11.10 24.33
CA GLU A 104 -10.66 -10.88 24.15
C GLU A 104 -10.97 -9.38 24.10
N PRO A 105 -10.56 -8.65 23.03
CA PRO A 105 -10.86 -7.23 22.89
C PRO A 105 -12.36 -7.01 22.63
N ASP A 106 -12.84 -5.79 22.97
CA ASP A 106 -14.15 -5.33 22.56
C ASP A 106 -14.17 -5.06 21.05
N ALA A 107 -14.93 -5.86 20.32
CA ALA A 107 -15.09 -5.76 18.87
C ALA A 107 -16.26 -4.84 18.44
N SER A 108 -17.01 -4.24 19.37
CA SER A 108 -18.22 -3.47 19.04
C SER A 108 -17.93 -2.23 18.20
N SER A 109 -16.75 -1.62 18.36
CA SER A 109 -16.33 -0.42 17.63
C SER A 109 -15.62 -0.70 16.30
N PHE A 110 -15.30 -1.96 15.99
CA PHE A 110 -14.64 -2.30 14.73
C PHE A 110 -15.64 -2.44 13.57
N PRO A 111 -15.29 -1.99 12.35
CA PRO A 111 -16.12 -2.19 11.18
C PRO A 111 -16.39 -3.68 10.95
N SER A 112 -17.65 -4.05 10.79
CA SER A 112 -18.06 -5.44 10.56
C SER A 112 -18.83 -5.67 9.25
N GLY A 113 -19.23 -4.58 8.55
CA GLY A 113 -19.98 -4.68 7.29
C GLY A 113 -21.22 -5.59 7.38
N GLY A 114 -21.93 -5.57 8.50
CA GLY A 114 -23.07 -6.45 8.75
C GLY A 114 -22.75 -7.89 9.15
N LEU A 115 -21.47 -8.26 9.27
CA LEU A 115 -21.01 -9.61 9.61
C LEU A 115 -21.48 -10.05 11.01
N ARG A 116 -21.66 -9.11 11.94
CA ARG A 116 -22.12 -9.39 13.30
C ARG A 116 -23.24 -8.47 13.72
N ALA A 117 -24.04 -8.91 14.70
CA ALA A 117 -25.08 -8.09 15.28
C ALA A 117 -24.48 -6.96 16.14
N THR A 118 -25.17 -5.81 16.21
CA THR A 118 -24.70 -4.63 16.95
C THR A 118 -24.51 -4.85 18.45
N PHE A 119 -25.16 -5.85 19.04
CA PHE A 119 -25.01 -6.20 20.44
C PHE A 119 -23.84 -7.16 20.72
N GLU A 120 -23.23 -7.73 19.70
CA GLU A 120 -22.06 -8.59 19.86
C GLU A 120 -20.81 -7.75 20.08
N ALA A 121 -20.30 -7.74 21.30
CA ALA A 121 -19.11 -6.96 21.66
C ALA A 121 -17.82 -7.77 21.67
N ARG A 122 -17.88 -9.11 21.84
CA ARG A 122 -16.69 -9.93 21.98
C ARG A 122 -16.05 -10.26 20.63
N GLY A 123 -14.74 -10.08 20.55
CA GLY A 123 -13.87 -10.61 19.51
C GLY A 123 -12.70 -11.37 20.12
N TYR A 124 -11.91 -12.01 19.29
CA TYR A 124 -10.71 -12.74 19.70
C TYR A 124 -9.50 -12.30 18.90
N THR A 125 -8.40 -12.00 19.60
CA THR A 125 -7.08 -11.94 19.00
C THR A 125 -6.38 -13.26 19.23
N VAL A 126 -5.65 -13.77 18.21
CA VAL A 126 -4.95 -15.05 18.26
C VAL A 126 -3.50 -14.82 17.84
N TRP A 127 -2.57 -15.27 18.67
CA TRP A 127 -1.14 -15.12 18.41
C TRP A 127 -0.73 -15.75 17.07
N ASP A 128 -0.09 -14.95 16.22
CA ASP A 128 0.56 -15.42 15.00
C ASP A 128 1.99 -15.86 15.32
N ILE A 129 2.20 -17.16 15.45
CA ILE A 129 3.51 -17.74 15.74
C ILE A 129 4.52 -17.60 14.59
N THR A 130 4.08 -17.18 13.40
CA THR A 130 4.92 -17.01 12.20
C THR A 130 5.50 -15.61 12.08
N SER A 131 5.12 -14.69 12.97
CA SER A 131 5.64 -13.33 13.07
C SER A 131 6.24 -13.08 14.46
N TYR A 132 7.37 -12.39 14.49
CA TYR A 132 8.09 -12.16 15.75
C TYR A 132 7.44 -11.05 16.58
N ALA A 133 7.33 -11.29 17.91
CA ALA A 133 7.02 -10.23 18.85
C ALA A 133 8.18 -9.24 18.95
N PHE A 134 7.86 -7.98 19.19
CA PHE A 134 8.83 -6.88 19.24
C PHE A 134 8.50 -5.87 20.33
N ILE A 135 9.47 -5.05 20.72
CA ILE A 135 9.26 -3.98 21.70
C ILE A 135 9.28 -2.63 21.01
N LYS A 136 8.19 -1.89 21.19
CA LYS A 136 8.01 -0.52 20.71
C LYS A 136 7.48 0.33 21.86
N ASP A 137 8.07 1.49 22.10
CA ASP A 137 7.64 2.47 23.12
C ASP A 137 7.41 1.86 24.52
N GLY A 138 8.31 0.96 24.95
CA GLY A 138 8.21 0.29 26.26
C GLY A 138 7.08 -0.74 26.37
N THR A 139 6.51 -1.19 25.27
CA THR A 139 5.46 -2.19 25.19
C THR A 139 5.89 -3.38 24.35
N LEU A 140 5.64 -4.60 24.83
CA LEU A 140 5.78 -5.83 24.08
C LEU A 140 4.59 -5.96 23.10
N CYS A 141 4.83 -5.81 21.80
CA CYS A 141 3.86 -5.96 20.74
C CYS A 141 3.88 -7.41 20.22
N ILE A 142 2.76 -8.10 20.30
CA ILE A 142 2.59 -9.50 19.89
C ILE A 142 1.74 -9.51 18.63
N PRO A 143 2.29 -9.87 17.46
CA PRO A 143 1.51 -9.95 16.23
C PRO A 143 0.39 -10.99 16.35
N THR A 144 -0.84 -10.58 16.03
CA THR A 144 -2.03 -11.41 16.16
C THR A 144 -2.95 -11.32 14.95
N ALA A 145 -3.74 -12.34 14.73
CA ALA A 145 -4.95 -12.32 13.94
C ALA A 145 -6.13 -11.83 14.80
N PHE A 146 -7.18 -11.30 14.17
CA PHE A 146 -8.38 -10.83 14.86
C PHE A 146 -9.65 -11.36 14.18
N CYS A 147 -10.53 -11.99 14.96
CA CYS A 147 -11.78 -12.53 14.46
C CYS A 147 -12.97 -12.16 15.36
N SER A 148 -14.18 -12.29 14.80
CA SER A 148 -15.44 -12.14 15.51
C SER A 148 -15.66 -13.26 16.52
N TYR A 149 -16.72 -13.12 17.33
CA TYR A 149 -17.16 -14.19 18.24
C TYR A 149 -17.49 -15.50 17.52
N SER A 150 -18.02 -15.42 16.31
CA SER A 150 -18.36 -16.58 15.45
C SER A 150 -17.18 -17.10 14.61
N GLY A 151 -16.03 -16.41 14.62
CA GLY A 151 -14.78 -16.90 14.02
C GLY A 151 -14.45 -16.29 12.66
N GLU A 152 -15.29 -15.41 12.12
CA GLU A 152 -14.98 -14.72 10.85
C GLU A 152 -13.85 -13.70 11.04
N ALA A 153 -12.96 -13.62 10.05
CA ALA A 153 -11.85 -12.69 10.06
C ALA A 153 -12.31 -11.22 9.99
N LEU A 154 -11.92 -10.43 10.99
CA LEU A 154 -12.15 -8.98 11.06
C LEU A 154 -10.89 -8.15 10.79
N ASP A 155 -9.81 -8.81 10.36
CA ASP A 155 -8.51 -8.23 10.10
C ASP A 155 -8.03 -8.45 8.66
N LYS A 156 -6.84 -7.96 8.36
CA LYS A 156 -6.17 -8.15 7.07
C LYS A 156 -5.19 -9.33 7.09
N LYS A 157 -4.72 -9.77 8.27
CA LYS A 157 -3.69 -10.81 8.41
C LYS A 157 -4.24 -12.21 8.18
N THR A 158 -5.42 -12.53 8.72
CA THR A 158 -6.01 -13.86 8.58
C THR A 158 -6.18 -14.28 7.12
N PRO A 159 -6.79 -13.47 6.23
CA PRO A 159 -6.89 -13.82 4.82
C PRO A 159 -5.52 -13.89 4.12
N LEU A 160 -4.54 -13.06 4.54
CA LEU A 160 -3.18 -13.12 4.01
C LEU A 160 -2.54 -14.48 4.29
N LEU A 161 -2.58 -14.96 5.54
CA LEU A 161 -2.05 -16.27 5.93
C LEU A 161 -2.75 -17.41 5.17
N ARG A 162 -4.08 -17.35 5.03
CA ARG A 162 -4.85 -18.32 4.25
C ARG A 162 -4.42 -18.33 2.78
N SER A 163 -4.21 -17.18 2.17
CA SER A 163 -3.76 -17.06 0.77
C SER A 163 -2.34 -17.61 0.54
N MET A 164 -1.44 -17.37 1.50
CA MET A 164 -0.08 -17.92 1.48
C MET A 164 -0.09 -19.43 1.58
N GLU A 165 -0.94 -19.99 2.43
CA GLU A 165 -1.03 -21.45 2.61
C GLU A 165 -1.63 -22.13 1.38
N THR A 166 -2.67 -21.55 0.77
CA THR A 166 -3.24 -22.13 -0.45
C THR A 166 -2.24 -22.12 -1.60
N LEU A 167 -1.47 -21.03 -1.75
CA LEU A 167 -0.43 -20.96 -2.78
C LEU A 167 0.70 -21.96 -2.53
N ASN A 168 1.14 -22.11 -1.27
CA ASN A 168 2.09 -23.13 -0.85
C ASN A 168 1.66 -24.53 -1.30
N GLN A 169 0.41 -24.91 -1.02
CA GLN A 169 -0.14 -26.23 -1.36
C GLN A 169 -0.11 -26.48 -2.88
N GLN A 170 -0.54 -25.52 -3.69
CA GLN A 170 -0.59 -25.68 -5.14
C GLN A 170 0.81 -25.67 -5.79
N ALA A 171 1.70 -24.80 -5.30
CA ALA A 171 3.08 -24.77 -5.77
C ALA A 171 3.86 -26.07 -5.44
N LEU A 172 3.62 -26.67 -4.27
CA LEU A 172 4.20 -27.96 -3.91
C LEU A 172 3.70 -29.10 -4.81
N ARG A 173 2.45 -29.09 -5.27
CA ARG A 173 1.93 -30.06 -6.25
C ARG A 173 2.75 -29.97 -7.56
N ILE A 174 2.95 -28.75 -8.06
CA ILE A 174 3.76 -28.51 -9.27
C ILE A 174 5.20 -29.01 -9.07
N LEU A 175 5.85 -28.61 -7.96
CA LEU A 175 7.25 -29.01 -7.70
C LEU A 175 7.44 -30.52 -7.65
N LYS A 176 6.47 -31.27 -7.08
CA LYS A 176 6.50 -32.73 -7.06
C LYS A 176 6.46 -33.34 -8.47
N LEU A 177 5.71 -32.75 -9.40
CA LEU A 177 5.65 -33.17 -10.80
C LEU A 177 6.99 -32.99 -11.52
N PHE A 178 7.78 -31.98 -11.13
CA PHE A 178 9.16 -31.79 -11.58
C PHE A 178 10.18 -32.64 -10.81
N GLY A 179 9.74 -33.56 -9.94
CA GLY A 179 10.60 -34.46 -9.18
C GLY A 179 11.21 -33.83 -7.92
N ASN A 180 10.84 -32.62 -7.54
CA ASN A 180 11.28 -32.04 -6.29
C ASN A 180 10.45 -32.57 -5.11
N THR A 181 11.04 -33.49 -4.37
CA THR A 181 10.43 -34.11 -3.17
C THR A 181 11.07 -33.60 -1.87
N LYS A 182 12.06 -32.71 -1.95
CA LYS A 182 12.81 -32.19 -0.79
C LYS A 182 12.16 -30.96 -0.19
N THR A 183 11.66 -30.06 -1.02
CA THR A 183 10.98 -28.83 -0.59
C THR A 183 9.77 -29.19 0.25
N GLN A 184 9.72 -28.64 1.47
CA GLN A 184 8.62 -28.84 2.40
C GLN A 184 7.61 -27.70 2.33
N ARG A 185 8.06 -26.50 1.93
CA ARG A 185 7.24 -25.30 1.87
C ARG A 185 7.66 -24.36 0.73
N VAL A 186 6.67 -23.80 0.06
CA VAL A 186 6.84 -22.65 -0.83
C VAL A 186 6.31 -21.40 -0.12
N ILE A 187 7.10 -20.34 -0.14
CA ILE A 187 6.85 -19.12 0.59
C ILE A 187 6.73 -17.99 -0.42
N THR A 188 5.69 -17.15 -0.28
CA THR A 188 5.64 -15.89 -1.00
C THR A 188 6.53 -14.87 -0.32
N THR A 189 7.29 -14.12 -1.10
CA THR A 189 8.18 -13.07 -0.62
C THR A 189 7.77 -11.73 -1.20
N VAL A 190 7.95 -10.66 -0.43
CA VAL A 190 7.64 -9.31 -0.89
C VAL A 190 8.60 -8.27 -0.31
N GLY A 191 8.95 -7.28 -1.13
CA GLY A 191 9.67 -6.07 -0.73
C GLY A 191 8.88 -4.85 -1.17
N PRO A 192 8.14 -4.17 -0.27
CA PRO A 192 7.38 -2.98 -0.60
C PRO A 192 8.26 -1.73 -0.54
N GLU A 193 8.31 -0.96 -1.61
CA GLU A 193 8.95 0.35 -1.68
C GLU A 193 7.95 1.42 -1.23
N GLN A 194 8.23 2.12 -0.14
CA GLN A 194 7.32 3.10 0.45
C GLN A 194 7.68 4.51 0.04
N GLU A 195 6.85 5.13 -0.80
CA GLU A 195 6.92 6.55 -1.12
C GLU A 195 6.13 7.38 -0.10
N TYR A 196 6.63 8.59 0.19
CA TYR A 196 6.02 9.51 1.14
C TYR A 196 6.48 10.96 0.90
N PHE A 197 5.71 11.94 1.44
CA PHE A 197 6.13 13.34 1.46
C PHE A 197 6.55 13.77 2.86
N LEU A 198 7.54 14.64 2.95
CA LEU A 198 7.95 15.33 4.18
C LEU A 198 7.81 16.84 4.00
N ILE A 199 6.98 17.45 4.82
CA ILE A 199 6.79 18.91 4.84
C ILE A 199 7.05 19.46 6.24
N ASP A 200 7.23 20.77 6.34
CA ASP A 200 7.38 21.44 7.62
C ASP A 200 6.14 21.29 8.50
N LYS A 201 6.34 20.91 9.77
CA LYS A 201 5.25 20.66 10.73
C LYS A 201 4.39 21.90 10.97
N GLN A 202 4.99 23.11 10.98
CA GLN A 202 4.23 24.34 11.20
C GLN A 202 3.32 24.66 10.02
N SER A 203 3.76 24.36 8.79
CA SER A 203 2.92 24.47 7.59
C SER A 203 1.80 23.44 7.61
N TYR A 204 2.08 22.20 7.99
CA TYR A 204 1.10 21.11 8.16
C TYR A 204 -0.02 21.49 9.14
N LEU A 205 0.34 22.00 10.33
CA LEU A 205 -0.61 22.36 11.38
C LEU A 205 -1.55 23.52 11.00
N LYS A 206 -1.20 24.31 9.99
CA LYS A 206 -2.02 25.40 9.45
C LYS A 206 -2.94 24.96 8.28
N ARG A 207 -2.95 23.67 7.94
CA ARG A 207 -3.72 23.10 6.83
C ARG A 207 -4.75 22.09 7.35
N PRO A 208 -6.01 22.52 7.62
CA PRO A 208 -7.06 21.61 8.10
C PRO A 208 -7.30 20.42 7.16
N ASP A 209 -7.17 20.61 5.85
CA ASP A 209 -7.30 19.53 4.87
C ASP A 209 -6.21 18.44 5.05
N LEU A 210 -4.95 18.81 5.26
CA LEU A 210 -3.89 17.84 5.53
C LEU A 210 -4.11 17.12 6.87
N LEU A 211 -4.57 17.85 7.90
CA LEU A 211 -4.85 17.28 9.23
C LEU A 211 -5.96 16.24 9.20
N TYR A 212 -7.06 16.52 8.48
CA TYR A 212 -8.25 15.67 8.50
C TYR A 212 -8.28 14.63 7.38
N THR A 213 -7.69 14.92 6.21
CA THR A 213 -7.82 14.09 5.02
C THR A 213 -6.50 13.56 4.48
N GLY A 214 -5.36 14.08 4.94
CA GLY A 214 -4.02 13.70 4.47
C GLY A 214 -3.65 14.27 3.10
N ARG A 215 -4.55 15.02 2.45
CA ARG A 215 -4.31 15.67 1.15
C ARG A 215 -4.79 17.11 1.12
N THR A 216 -4.21 17.92 0.23
CA THR A 216 -4.68 19.28 0.00
C THR A 216 -5.97 19.28 -0.81
N LEU A 217 -7.01 19.93 -0.27
CA LEU A 217 -8.30 20.10 -0.95
C LEU A 217 -8.33 21.39 -1.79
N PHE A 218 -7.47 22.36 -1.46
CA PHE A 218 -7.21 23.58 -2.18
C PHE A 218 -5.70 23.79 -2.35
N GLY A 219 -5.29 24.49 -3.39
CA GLY A 219 -3.91 24.89 -3.61
C GLY A 219 -3.58 25.10 -5.08
N ALA A 220 -3.22 26.34 -5.43
CA ALA A 220 -2.73 26.71 -6.74
C ALA A 220 -1.33 26.12 -6.99
N ARG A 221 -1.03 25.83 -8.24
CA ARG A 221 0.30 25.34 -8.63
C ARG A 221 1.37 26.40 -8.35
N PRO A 222 2.51 26.03 -7.77
CA PRO A 222 3.63 26.94 -7.59
C PRO A 222 4.29 27.23 -8.94
N PRO A 223 5.07 28.33 -9.06
CA PRO A 223 5.83 28.65 -10.26
C PRO A 223 6.84 27.57 -10.68
N LYS A 224 7.33 26.79 -9.74
CA LYS A 224 8.18 25.63 -9.96
C LYS A 224 7.54 24.41 -9.30
N GLY A 225 7.37 23.33 -10.08
CA GLY A 225 6.97 22.01 -9.63
C GLY A 225 8.12 21.02 -9.75
N GLN A 226 7.95 20.00 -10.57
CA GLN A 226 8.93 18.91 -10.81
C GLN A 226 9.56 18.96 -12.22
N GLU A 227 9.40 20.08 -12.95
CA GLU A 227 9.72 20.19 -14.39
C GLU A 227 11.19 19.99 -14.72
N LEU A 228 12.10 20.19 -13.75
CA LEU A 228 13.55 20.07 -13.95
C LEU A 228 14.12 18.73 -13.48
N ASP A 229 13.32 17.88 -12.84
CA ASP A 229 13.73 16.60 -12.22
C ASP A 229 14.92 16.73 -11.23
N ASP A 230 15.17 17.96 -10.77
CA ASP A 230 16.32 18.33 -9.94
C ASP A 230 16.19 17.87 -8.47
N HIS A 231 15.01 17.45 -8.05
CA HIS A 231 14.82 16.85 -6.72
C HIS A 231 15.27 15.39 -6.69
N TYR A 232 14.90 14.59 -7.69
CA TYR A 232 15.24 13.16 -7.77
C TYR A 232 16.76 12.93 -7.71
N PHE A 233 17.52 13.69 -8.50
CA PHE A 233 18.98 13.62 -8.53
C PHE A 233 19.67 14.54 -7.52
N GLY A 234 18.92 15.23 -6.67
CA GLY A 234 19.43 16.14 -5.67
C GLY A 234 19.98 15.45 -4.43
N ALA A 235 20.87 16.13 -3.71
CA ALA A 235 21.34 15.66 -2.41
C ALA A 235 20.21 15.71 -1.37
N LEU A 236 20.22 14.79 -0.41
CA LEU A 236 19.32 14.81 0.74
C LEU A 236 19.57 16.06 1.57
N LYS A 237 18.53 16.82 1.85
CA LYS A 237 18.60 18.01 2.70
C LYS A 237 18.95 17.59 4.16
N PRO A 238 19.71 18.39 4.92
CA PRO A 238 20.20 18.02 6.25
C PRO A 238 19.13 17.53 7.22
N ARG A 239 17.99 18.24 7.28
CA ARG A 239 16.86 17.89 8.16
C ARG A 239 16.20 16.57 7.76
N VAL A 240 16.00 16.37 6.45
CA VAL A 240 15.49 15.11 5.89
C VAL A 240 16.46 13.96 6.13
N SER A 241 17.76 14.20 5.95
CA SER A 241 18.81 13.20 6.21
C SER A 241 18.85 12.77 7.68
N ALA A 242 18.66 13.71 8.63
CA ALA A 242 18.58 13.43 10.05
C ALA A 242 17.36 12.56 10.38
N PHE A 243 16.18 12.89 9.86
CA PHE A 243 14.97 12.07 9.95
C PHE A 243 15.20 10.65 9.42
N MET A 244 15.71 10.54 8.19
CA MET A 244 15.93 9.24 7.55
C MET A 244 16.94 8.38 8.33
N LYS A 245 17.94 9.00 8.96
CA LYS A 245 18.92 8.29 9.78
C LYS A 245 18.28 7.71 11.04
N GLU A 246 17.48 8.49 11.77
CA GLU A 246 16.77 8.01 12.96
C GLU A 246 15.77 6.92 12.59
N LEU A 247 15.05 7.10 11.46
CA LEU A 247 14.10 6.10 10.96
C LEU A 247 14.80 4.76 10.66
N ASP A 248 15.94 4.77 9.97
CA ASP A 248 16.72 3.55 9.71
C ASP A 248 17.12 2.86 11.04
N GLU A 249 17.64 3.61 12.02
CA GLU A 249 18.09 3.06 13.30
C GLU A 249 16.93 2.41 14.06
N GLU A 250 15.75 3.05 14.11
CA GLU A 250 14.58 2.49 14.78
C GLU A 250 14.02 1.27 14.03
N LEU A 251 13.97 1.31 12.70
CA LEU A 251 13.56 0.18 11.87
C LEU A 251 14.49 -1.03 12.03
N TRP A 252 15.80 -0.81 12.05
CA TRP A 252 16.78 -1.88 12.26
C TRP A 252 16.63 -2.53 13.64
N LYS A 253 16.38 -1.77 14.72
CA LYS A 253 16.07 -2.33 16.04
C LYS A 253 14.91 -3.31 16.00
N LEU A 254 13.91 -3.01 15.17
CA LEU A 254 12.70 -3.83 14.98
C LEU A 254 12.85 -4.91 13.89
N GLY A 255 14.07 -5.15 13.39
CA GLY A 255 14.37 -6.20 12.42
C GLY A 255 13.91 -5.91 10.99
N VAL A 256 13.50 -4.67 10.71
CA VAL A 256 13.16 -4.26 9.34
C VAL A 256 14.44 -4.02 8.55
N HIS A 257 14.59 -4.70 7.42
CA HIS A 257 15.76 -4.57 6.54
C HIS A 257 15.69 -3.31 5.67
N ALA A 258 15.48 -2.13 6.27
CA ALA A 258 15.53 -0.85 5.56
C ALA A 258 16.92 -0.66 4.93
N LYS A 259 16.98 -0.54 3.59
CA LYS A 259 18.23 -0.57 2.84
C LYS A 259 18.45 0.67 1.99
N THR A 260 17.44 1.08 1.22
CA THR A 260 17.56 2.17 0.26
C THR A 260 16.66 3.34 0.68
N LYS A 261 17.19 4.54 0.59
CA LYS A 261 16.48 5.80 0.80
C LYS A 261 16.98 6.84 -0.19
N HIS A 262 16.08 7.57 -0.81
CA HIS A 262 16.42 8.62 -1.76
C HIS A 262 15.26 9.62 -1.92
N ASN A 263 15.52 10.69 -2.67
CA ASN A 263 14.50 11.61 -3.12
C ASN A 263 13.71 11.00 -4.28
N GLU A 264 12.40 11.30 -4.32
CA GLU A 264 11.53 11.03 -5.45
C GLU A 264 11.37 12.26 -6.36
N VAL A 265 10.63 12.11 -7.47
CA VAL A 265 10.52 13.12 -8.53
C VAL A 265 9.84 14.39 -8.04
N ALA A 266 8.75 14.29 -7.27
CA ALA A 266 8.07 15.48 -6.77
C ALA A 266 8.88 16.18 -5.66
N PRO A 267 8.87 17.50 -5.60
CA PRO A 267 9.48 18.23 -4.49
C PRO A 267 8.94 17.75 -3.14
N ALA A 268 9.80 17.59 -2.14
CA ALA A 268 9.50 17.07 -0.81
C ALA A 268 9.06 15.59 -0.76
N GLN A 269 9.14 14.85 -1.87
CA GLN A 269 8.85 13.42 -1.94
C GLN A 269 10.11 12.58 -1.77
N HIS A 270 9.97 11.46 -1.07
CA HIS A 270 11.05 10.53 -0.76
C HIS A 270 10.56 9.09 -0.81
N GLU A 271 11.51 8.15 -0.85
CA GLU A 271 11.23 6.71 -0.82
C GLU A 271 12.13 5.99 0.19
N LEU A 272 11.57 4.93 0.78
CA LEU A 272 12.29 3.92 1.54
C LEU A 272 11.98 2.55 0.96
N ALA A 273 13.04 1.81 0.58
CA ALA A 273 12.91 0.46 0.07
C ALA A 273 13.64 -0.56 0.99
N PRO A 274 12.92 -1.52 1.59
CA PRO A 274 13.51 -2.61 2.36
C PRO A 274 13.98 -3.75 1.44
N VAL A 275 14.85 -4.60 1.97
CA VAL A 275 15.07 -5.94 1.39
C VAL A 275 13.80 -6.77 1.61
N PHE A 276 13.46 -7.62 0.66
CA PHE A 276 12.30 -8.49 0.73
C PHE A 276 12.35 -9.48 1.91
N SER A 277 11.20 -9.88 2.39
CA SER A 277 11.03 -10.96 3.38
C SER A 277 9.77 -11.77 3.06
N THR A 278 9.43 -12.75 3.90
CA THR A 278 8.17 -13.47 3.74
C THR A 278 7.00 -12.49 3.77
N THR A 279 5.98 -12.70 2.96
CA THR A 279 4.90 -11.72 2.77
C THR A 279 4.21 -11.33 4.08
N ASN A 280 4.05 -12.27 5.02
CA ASN A 280 3.49 -11.99 6.34
C ASN A 280 4.35 -11.00 7.13
N ILE A 281 5.66 -11.30 7.25
CA ILE A 281 6.62 -10.43 7.98
C ILE A 281 6.77 -9.07 7.26
N ALA A 282 6.88 -9.06 5.94
CA ALA A 282 6.98 -7.83 5.17
C ALA A 282 5.76 -6.93 5.36
N THR A 283 4.57 -7.51 5.50
CA THR A 283 3.33 -6.78 5.75
C THR A 283 3.35 -6.15 7.15
N ASP A 284 3.74 -6.89 8.18
CA ASP A 284 3.90 -6.36 9.53
C ASP A 284 4.96 -5.25 9.55
N HIS A 285 6.11 -5.47 8.93
CA HIS A 285 7.19 -4.49 8.83
C HIS A 285 6.76 -3.20 8.10
N ASN A 286 5.96 -3.31 7.03
CA ASN A 286 5.46 -2.12 6.35
C ASN A 286 4.49 -1.31 7.23
N GLN A 287 3.62 -1.97 8.01
CA GLN A 287 2.74 -1.28 8.96
C GLN A 287 3.53 -0.54 10.05
N ILE A 288 4.55 -1.19 10.62
CA ILE A 288 5.47 -0.58 11.60
C ILE A 288 6.21 0.60 10.95
N THR A 289 6.69 0.44 9.72
CA THR A 289 7.39 1.50 8.98
C THR A 289 6.52 2.73 8.81
N MET A 290 5.27 2.56 8.39
CA MET A 290 4.31 3.67 8.22
C MET A 290 4.03 4.41 9.53
N GLU A 291 3.96 3.70 10.63
CA GLU A 291 3.75 4.28 11.95
C GLU A 291 4.98 5.06 12.41
N LEU A 292 6.17 4.47 12.32
CA LEU A 292 7.44 5.11 12.70
C LEU A 292 7.76 6.33 11.83
N MET A 293 7.46 6.31 10.53
CA MET A 293 7.63 7.46 9.66
C MET A 293 6.90 8.70 10.20
N LYS A 294 5.66 8.53 10.68
CA LYS A 294 4.89 9.64 11.26
C LYS A 294 5.45 10.12 12.59
N SER A 295 5.74 9.19 13.50
CA SER A 295 6.21 9.54 14.85
C SER A 295 7.62 10.15 14.84
N ILE A 296 8.52 9.66 13.99
CA ILE A 296 9.88 10.20 13.88
C ILE A 296 9.88 11.53 13.13
N ALA A 297 9.04 11.70 12.08
CA ALA A 297 8.89 12.99 11.43
C ALA A 297 8.49 14.09 12.43
N ASP A 298 7.57 13.76 13.34
CA ASP A 298 7.13 14.69 14.40
C ASP A 298 8.28 15.17 15.31
N LYS A 299 9.24 14.29 15.65
CA LYS A 299 10.43 14.63 16.43
C LYS A 299 11.41 15.57 15.69
N HIS A 300 11.39 15.54 14.36
CA HIS A 300 12.22 16.39 13.50
C HIS A 300 11.51 17.66 13.03
N ASP A 301 10.41 18.06 13.68
CA ASP A 301 9.55 19.17 13.24
C ASP A 301 9.07 19.05 11.78
N LEU A 302 8.91 17.82 11.30
CA LEU A 302 8.37 17.45 10.01
C LEU A 302 7.00 16.78 10.16
N ALA A 303 6.22 16.78 9.11
CA ALA A 303 5.02 15.95 8.96
C ALA A 303 5.23 14.99 7.79
N CYS A 304 5.06 13.69 8.03
CA CYS A 304 5.09 12.67 7.00
C CYS A 304 3.68 12.45 6.44
N LEU A 305 3.52 12.71 5.15
CA LEU A 305 2.26 12.50 4.45
C LEU A 305 2.30 11.14 3.74
N LEU A 306 1.55 10.20 4.27
CA LEU A 306 1.27 8.89 3.66
C LEU A 306 -0.11 8.97 3.00
N HIS A 307 -0.18 9.54 1.83
CA HIS A 307 -1.39 9.65 1.01
C HIS A 307 -1.00 9.46 -0.46
N GLU A 308 -1.91 8.91 -1.26
CA GLU A 308 -1.66 8.63 -2.67
C GLU A 308 -1.46 9.89 -3.50
N LYS A 309 -2.14 10.99 -3.16
CA LYS A 309 -2.05 12.26 -3.88
C LYS A 309 -2.15 13.46 -2.92
N PRO A 310 -1.13 13.74 -2.10
CA PRO A 310 -1.20 14.86 -1.15
C PRO A 310 -1.28 16.22 -1.84
N PHE A 311 -0.66 16.34 -3.01
CA PHE A 311 -0.60 17.57 -3.80
C PHE A 311 -1.05 17.30 -5.23
N ALA A 312 -1.95 18.14 -5.76
CA ALA A 312 -2.34 18.06 -7.16
C ALA A 312 -1.25 18.62 -8.08
N GLY A 313 -1.11 18.06 -9.28
CA GLY A 313 -0.20 18.57 -10.31
C GLY A 313 1.27 18.17 -10.18
N VAL A 314 1.62 17.38 -9.16
CA VAL A 314 2.92 16.70 -9.01
C VAL A 314 2.71 15.20 -8.82
N ASN A 315 3.76 14.38 -8.84
CA ASN A 315 3.64 12.95 -8.64
C ASN A 315 2.92 12.60 -7.32
N GLY A 316 2.14 11.53 -7.35
CA GLY A 316 1.58 10.91 -6.17
C GLY A 316 2.53 9.88 -5.57
N SER A 317 2.16 9.34 -4.40
CA SER A 317 2.94 8.33 -3.68
C SER A 317 2.25 6.97 -3.71
N GLY A 318 3.03 5.95 -4.01
CA GLY A 318 2.60 4.55 -4.02
C GLY A 318 3.47 3.66 -3.15
N LYS A 319 3.29 2.35 -3.37
CA LYS A 319 4.18 1.28 -2.93
C LYS A 319 4.40 0.34 -4.09
N HIS A 320 5.64 0.17 -4.52
CA HIS A 320 5.94 -0.88 -5.48
C HIS A 320 6.03 -2.21 -4.73
N ASN A 321 5.08 -3.09 -4.98
CA ASN A 321 4.99 -4.39 -4.31
C ASN A 321 5.78 -5.43 -5.11
N ASN A 322 7.05 -5.62 -4.76
CA ASN A 322 7.95 -6.59 -5.39
C ASN A 322 7.67 -7.98 -4.86
N TRP A 323 6.92 -8.78 -5.60
CA TRP A 323 6.43 -10.11 -5.22
C TRP A 323 7.17 -11.23 -5.94
N SER A 324 7.51 -12.32 -5.22
CA SER A 324 8.10 -13.52 -5.78
C SER A 324 7.73 -14.76 -4.98
N LEU A 325 8.21 -15.93 -5.44
CA LEU A 325 8.02 -17.24 -4.82
C LEU A 325 9.36 -17.88 -4.52
N SER A 326 9.53 -18.39 -3.30
CA SER A 326 10.75 -19.08 -2.88
C SER A 326 10.42 -20.40 -2.20
N THR A 327 11.26 -21.40 -2.39
CA THR A 327 11.26 -22.63 -1.59
C THR A 327 11.86 -22.38 -0.20
N ASP A 328 11.64 -23.30 0.73
CA ASP A 328 12.18 -23.22 2.10
C ASP A 328 13.72 -23.33 2.17
N ASP A 329 14.38 -23.81 1.12
CA ASP A 329 15.84 -23.79 0.95
C ASP A 329 16.35 -22.54 0.21
N GLY A 330 15.46 -21.60 -0.15
CA GLY A 330 15.78 -20.30 -0.71
C GLY A 330 15.87 -20.23 -2.24
N ALA A 331 15.51 -21.27 -2.97
CA ALA A 331 15.46 -21.21 -4.43
C ALA A 331 14.25 -20.39 -4.89
N ASN A 332 14.49 -19.39 -5.76
CA ASN A 332 13.44 -18.56 -6.34
C ASN A 332 12.79 -19.26 -7.54
N LEU A 333 11.48 -19.46 -7.52
CA LEU A 333 10.73 -20.15 -8.57
C LEU A 333 10.47 -19.28 -9.81
N LEU A 334 10.70 -17.98 -9.71
CA LEU A 334 10.63 -17.01 -10.81
C LEU A 334 12.03 -16.60 -11.31
N GLU A 335 13.07 -17.37 -10.94
CA GLU A 335 14.42 -17.18 -11.47
C GLU A 335 14.55 -17.84 -12.85
N PRO A 336 14.73 -17.06 -13.94
CA PRO A 336 14.81 -17.61 -15.29
C PRO A 336 16.06 -18.45 -15.53
N GLY A 337 17.15 -18.17 -14.79
CA GLY A 337 18.45 -18.77 -15.03
C GLY A 337 19.19 -18.18 -16.23
N GLU A 338 20.23 -18.90 -16.70
CA GLU A 338 21.03 -18.45 -17.86
C GLU A 338 20.36 -18.76 -19.21
N THR A 339 19.51 -19.79 -19.25
CA THR A 339 18.78 -20.23 -20.44
C THR A 339 17.28 -20.32 -20.15
N PRO A 340 16.54 -19.17 -20.12
CA PRO A 340 15.13 -19.12 -19.72
C PRO A 340 14.23 -20.04 -20.58
N TYR A 341 14.52 -20.16 -21.88
CA TYR A 341 13.75 -21.00 -22.81
C TYR A 341 13.79 -22.49 -22.45
N GLU A 342 14.92 -22.97 -21.91
CA GLU A 342 15.10 -24.36 -21.48
C GLU A 342 14.58 -24.63 -20.07
N ASN A 343 14.28 -23.60 -19.29
CA ASN A 343 13.81 -23.72 -17.91
C ASN A 343 12.27 -23.90 -17.86
N ALA A 344 11.82 -25.11 -18.14
CA ALA A 344 10.41 -25.45 -18.22
C ALA A 344 9.66 -25.20 -16.89
N GLN A 345 10.31 -25.36 -15.72
CA GLN A 345 9.70 -25.05 -14.44
C GLN A 345 9.46 -23.55 -14.29
N PHE A 346 10.46 -22.72 -14.59
CA PHE A 346 10.31 -21.28 -14.59
C PHE A 346 9.21 -20.82 -15.55
N LEU A 347 9.20 -21.34 -16.79
CA LEU A 347 8.17 -21.01 -17.78
C LEU A 347 6.78 -21.37 -17.30
N LEU A 348 6.59 -22.51 -16.62
CA LEU A 348 5.29 -22.90 -16.06
C LEU A 348 4.81 -21.90 -14.99
N PHE A 349 5.69 -21.51 -14.05
CA PHE A 349 5.35 -20.51 -13.04
C PHE A 349 5.09 -19.12 -13.67
N LEU A 350 5.88 -18.71 -14.66
CA LEU A 350 5.69 -17.48 -15.40
C LEU A 350 4.30 -17.42 -16.06
N VAL A 351 3.94 -18.45 -16.84
CA VAL A 351 2.65 -18.47 -17.54
C VAL A 351 1.46 -18.65 -16.60
N ALA A 352 1.68 -19.25 -15.42
CA ALA A 352 0.65 -19.28 -14.36
C ALA A 352 0.34 -17.88 -13.84
N VAL A 353 1.36 -17.03 -13.68
CA VAL A 353 1.17 -15.63 -13.30
C VAL A 353 0.52 -14.84 -14.44
N VAL A 354 0.94 -15.03 -15.70
CA VAL A 354 0.31 -14.39 -16.88
C VAL A 354 -1.18 -14.71 -16.93
N LYS A 355 -1.54 -15.99 -16.83
CA LYS A 355 -2.94 -16.43 -16.79
C LYS A 355 -3.72 -15.81 -15.63
N ALA A 356 -3.14 -15.83 -14.44
CA ALA A 356 -3.76 -15.30 -13.22
C ALA A 356 -4.08 -13.81 -13.35
N VAL A 357 -3.11 -13.03 -13.84
CA VAL A 357 -3.26 -11.58 -14.01
C VAL A 357 -4.27 -11.26 -15.12
N ASP A 358 -4.25 -11.97 -16.23
CA ASP A 358 -5.22 -11.76 -17.30
C ASP A 358 -6.65 -12.09 -16.87
N GLU A 359 -6.87 -13.22 -16.24
CA GLU A 359 -8.21 -13.64 -15.81
C GLU A 359 -8.79 -12.79 -14.70
N TYR A 360 -7.96 -12.31 -13.77
CA TYR A 360 -8.39 -11.60 -12.56
C TYR A 360 -7.86 -10.17 -12.49
N GLN A 361 -7.65 -9.51 -13.63
CA GLN A 361 -7.20 -8.11 -13.70
C GLN A 361 -8.13 -7.15 -12.95
N ASP A 362 -9.43 -7.40 -13.00
CA ASP A 362 -10.46 -6.68 -12.27
C ASP A 362 -10.30 -6.81 -10.74
N LEU A 363 -10.03 -8.01 -10.26
CA LEU A 363 -9.82 -8.28 -8.85
C LEU A 363 -8.48 -7.69 -8.34
N LEU A 364 -7.43 -7.68 -9.18
CA LEU A 364 -6.19 -6.95 -8.88
C LEU A 364 -6.45 -5.46 -8.77
N ARG A 365 -7.29 -4.88 -9.65
CA ARG A 365 -7.69 -3.46 -9.53
C ARG A 365 -8.49 -3.19 -8.25
N VAL A 366 -9.38 -4.11 -7.84
CA VAL A 366 -10.07 -4.02 -6.53
C VAL A 366 -9.10 -3.94 -5.38
N SER A 367 -8.01 -4.72 -5.41
CA SER A 367 -7.05 -4.80 -4.31
C SER A 367 -6.32 -3.48 -4.02
N VAL A 368 -6.39 -2.53 -4.94
CA VAL A 368 -5.76 -1.19 -4.86
C VAL A 368 -6.79 -0.06 -4.95
N ALA A 369 -8.07 -0.36 -4.72
CA ALA A 369 -9.18 0.60 -4.86
C ALA A 369 -9.44 1.34 -3.54
N ASN A 370 -9.23 2.65 -3.53
CA ASN A 370 -9.69 3.60 -2.51
C ASN A 370 -9.80 5.00 -3.10
N ALA A 371 -10.47 5.91 -2.41
CA ALA A 371 -10.68 7.29 -2.85
C ALA A 371 -9.35 8.02 -3.15
N GLY A 372 -8.31 7.81 -2.34
CA GLY A 372 -7.00 8.42 -2.54
C GLY A 372 -6.32 7.95 -3.83
N ASN A 373 -6.38 6.65 -4.12
CA ASN A 373 -5.74 6.07 -5.30
C ASN A 373 -6.49 6.40 -6.60
N ASP A 374 -7.79 6.71 -6.53
CA ASP A 374 -8.54 7.23 -7.67
C ASP A 374 -8.00 8.60 -8.16
N HIS A 375 -7.34 9.37 -7.28
CA HIS A 375 -6.64 10.62 -7.65
C HIS A 375 -5.25 10.38 -8.23
N ARG A 376 -4.61 9.24 -7.91
CA ARG A 376 -3.23 8.94 -8.32
C ARG A 376 -3.17 8.18 -9.65
N LEU A 377 -3.97 7.11 -9.81
CA LEU A 377 -3.91 6.25 -10.99
C LEU A 377 -4.23 7.01 -12.27
N GLY A 378 -3.36 6.89 -13.28
CA GLY A 378 -3.46 7.57 -14.55
C GLY A 378 -3.11 9.06 -14.52
N ALA A 379 -2.51 9.57 -13.42
CA ALA A 379 -2.08 10.95 -13.29
C ALA A 379 -0.59 11.04 -12.89
N ASN A 380 0.16 11.99 -13.51
CA ASN A 380 1.55 12.31 -13.13
C ASN A 380 2.42 11.06 -12.86
N GLU A 381 2.81 10.36 -13.89
CA GLU A 381 3.69 9.18 -13.86
C GLU A 381 3.16 7.95 -13.06
N ALA A 382 1.89 7.92 -12.70
CA ALA A 382 1.27 6.75 -12.12
C ALA A 382 0.63 5.87 -13.23
N PRO A 383 0.67 4.52 -13.11
CA PRO A 383 0.06 3.64 -14.09
C PRO A 383 -1.45 3.91 -14.21
N PRO A 384 -2.04 3.69 -15.41
CA PRO A 384 -3.48 3.80 -15.59
C PRO A 384 -4.23 2.71 -14.81
N ALA A 385 -5.55 2.84 -14.71
CA ALA A 385 -6.41 1.83 -14.06
C ALA A 385 -6.55 0.52 -14.86
N ILE A 386 -5.85 0.40 -15.98
CA ILE A 386 -5.77 -0.81 -16.80
C ILE A 386 -4.62 -1.67 -16.30
N VAL A 387 -4.89 -2.90 -15.90
CA VAL A 387 -3.84 -3.85 -15.55
C VAL A 387 -3.27 -4.45 -16.83
N SER A 388 -1.97 -4.27 -17.05
CA SER A 388 -1.19 -4.92 -18.11
C SER A 388 0.13 -5.41 -17.55
N MET A 389 0.79 -6.34 -18.23
CA MET A 389 2.02 -6.96 -17.78
C MET A 389 3.19 -6.66 -18.71
N PHE A 390 4.29 -6.16 -18.15
CA PHE A 390 5.56 -6.02 -18.85
C PHE A 390 6.43 -7.25 -18.56
N LEU A 391 6.94 -7.90 -19.61
CA LEU A 391 7.89 -9.02 -19.50
C LEU A 391 9.28 -8.69 -20.06
N GLY A 392 9.38 -7.65 -20.86
CA GLY A 392 10.57 -7.28 -21.60
C GLY A 392 10.75 -8.09 -22.89
N ASP A 393 11.74 -7.68 -23.69
CA ASP A 393 11.91 -8.21 -25.05
C ASP A 393 12.27 -9.70 -25.07
N GLU A 394 13.24 -10.12 -24.22
CA GLU A 394 13.71 -11.51 -24.22
C GLU A 394 12.61 -12.52 -23.88
N LEU A 395 11.89 -12.30 -22.79
CA LEU A 395 10.81 -13.22 -22.40
C LEU A 395 9.66 -13.18 -23.40
N THR A 396 9.36 -12.01 -23.97
CA THR A 396 8.33 -11.89 -25.00
C THR A 396 8.67 -12.70 -26.25
N GLU A 397 9.91 -12.60 -26.74
CA GLU A 397 10.40 -13.40 -27.87
C GLU A 397 10.38 -14.91 -27.57
N ILE A 398 10.74 -15.32 -26.35
CA ILE A 398 10.64 -16.71 -25.90
C ILE A 398 9.19 -17.20 -25.97
N LEU A 399 8.26 -16.43 -25.44
CA LEU A 399 6.83 -16.80 -25.44
C LEU A 399 6.26 -16.85 -26.87
N GLU A 400 6.66 -15.93 -27.76
CA GLU A 400 6.29 -15.93 -29.18
C GLU A 400 6.86 -17.15 -29.93
N ALA A 401 8.11 -17.55 -29.63
CA ALA A 401 8.71 -18.75 -30.18
C ALA A 401 7.96 -20.01 -29.74
N ILE A 402 7.62 -20.12 -28.46
CA ILE A 402 6.81 -21.24 -27.93
C ILE A 402 5.43 -21.25 -28.57
N GLU A 403 4.77 -20.11 -28.71
CA GLU A 403 3.45 -20.00 -29.34
C GLU A 403 3.48 -20.50 -30.79
N SER A 404 4.46 -20.07 -31.56
CA SER A 404 4.59 -20.42 -32.99
C SER A 404 5.23 -21.81 -33.24
N GLY A 405 5.78 -22.44 -32.21
CA GLY A 405 6.56 -23.67 -32.34
C GLY A 405 7.91 -23.47 -33.05
N ALA A 406 8.43 -22.26 -33.04
CA ALA A 406 9.72 -21.93 -33.63
C ALA A 406 10.88 -22.19 -32.67
N ASP A 407 12.07 -22.48 -33.24
CA ASP A 407 13.30 -22.56 -32.44
C ASP A 407 13.71 -21.17 -31.93
N TYR A 408 14.06 -21.09 -30.66
CA TYR A 408 14.60 -19.88 -30.04
C TYR A 408 16.10 -20.02 -29.84
N HIS A 409 16.86 -19.00 -30.22
CA HIS A 409 18.31 -18.91 -29.97
C HIS A 409 18.54 -17.86 -28.88
N ASN A 410 19.17 -18.27 -27.77
CA ASN A 410 19.50 -17.38 -26.67
C ASN A 410 20.28 -16.14 -27.14
N ARG A 411 19.91 -14.98 -26.65
CA ARG A 411 20.65 -13.74 -26.91
C ARG A 411 22.00 -13.77 -26.19
N GLU A 412 23.07 -13.44 -26.93
CA GLU A 412 24.37 -13.21 -26.29
C GLU A 412 24.33 -11.95 -25.46
N LYS A 413 24.80 -12.03 -24.20
CA LYS A 413 24.93 -10.86 -23.33
C LYS A 413 25.97 -9.92 -23.89
N LEU A 414 25.55 -8.75 -24.36
CA LEU A 414 26.45 -7.73 -24.92
C LEU A 414 27.21 -7.03 -23.78
N GLN A 415 28.53 -6.94 -23.94
CA GLN A 415 29.34 -6.14 -23.03
C GLN A 415 29.12 -4.64 -23.32
N MET A 416 28.82 -3.86 -22.27
CA MET A 416 28.63 -2.42 -22.39
C MET A 416 29.97 -1.72 -22.42
N GLU A 417 30.27 -1.03 -23.53
CA GLU A 417 31.43 -0.15 -23.68
C GLU A 417 30.96 1.31 -23.59
N ILE A 418 31.35 1.99 -22.52
CA ILE A 418 31.00 3.41 -22.32
C ILE A 418 32.00 4.35 -23.02
N GLY A 419 33.03 3.81 -23.68
CA GLY A 419 34.03 4.58 -24.40
C GLY A 419 35.08 5.28 -23.52
N VAL A 420 35.15 4.92 -22.23
CA VAL A 420 36.11 5.47 -21.26
C VAL A 420 36.92 4.32 -20.66
N THR A 421 38.22 4.31 -20.92
CA THR A 421 39.11 3.19 -20.55
C THR A 421 39.28 2.94 -19.03
N VAL A 422 38.99 3.93 -18.20
CA VAL A 422 39.09 3.82 -16.73
C VAL A 422 37.81 3.29 -16.06
N LEU A 423 36.74 3.11 -16.82
CA LEU A 423 35.49 2.55 -16.29
C LEU A 423 35.46 1.03 -16.45
N PRO A 424 35.03 0.28 -15.43
CA PRO A 424 34.89 -1.16 -15.53
C PRO A 424 33.85 -1.54 -16.61
N HIS A 425 34.13 -2.58 -17.36
CA HIS A 425 33.19 -3.18 -18.29
C HIS A 425 32.15 -4.01 -17.51
N PHE A 426 30.90 -3.99 -17.98
CA PHE A 426 29.82 -4.82 -17.44
C PHE A 426 28.92 -5.31 -18.58
N PHE A 427 28.20 -6.39 -18.34
CA PHE A 427 27.23 -6.88 -19.30
C PHE A 427 25.94 -6.06 -19.21
N LYS A 428 25.39 -5.72 -20.38
CA LYS A 428 24.08 -5.09 -20.48
C LYS A 428 23.00 -6.12 -20.12
N ASP A 429 22.00 -5.71 -19.34
CA ASP A 429 20.79 -6.51 -19.13
C ASP A 429 20.09 -6.73 -20.47
N THR A 430 19.47 -7.90 -20.66
CA THR A 430 18.81 -8.26 -21.91
C THR A 430 17.55 -7.45 -22.18
N THR A 431 16.95 -6.89 -21.13
CA THR A 431 15.77 -6.02 -21.21
C THR A 431 15.92 -4.79 -20.32
N ASP A 432 15.30 -3.68 -20.72
CA ASP A 432 15.16 -2.49 -19.88
C ASP A 432 13.93 -2.62 -18.97
N ARG A 433 13.85 -1.78 -17.93
CA ARG A 433 12.67 -1.69 -17.07
C ARG A 433 11.63 -0.75 -17.69
N ASN A 434 10.38 -1.20 -17.78
CA ASN A 434 9.28 -0.31 -18.18
C ASN A 434 8.65 0.33 -16.93
N ARG A 435 9.03 1.58 -16.64
CA ARG A 435 8.53 2.35 -15.49
C ARG A 435 7.04 2.69 -15.60
N THR A 436 6.42 2.56 -16.77
CA THR A 436 5.01 2.89 -16.99
C THR A 436 4.07 1.70 -16.76
N SER A 437 4.60 0.47 -16.71
CA SER A 437 3.78 -0.74 -16.55
C SER A 437 3.22 -0.87 -15.13
N PRO A 438 1.94 -1.20 -14.96
CA PRO A 438 1.34 -1.45 -13.66
C PRO A 438 1.80 -2.76 -13.00
N PHE A 439 2.23 -3.73 -13.81
CA PHE A 439 2.70 -5.04 -13.35
C PHE A 439 3.88 -5.50 -14.22
N ALA A 440 5.09 -5.42 -13.68
CA ALA A 440 6.31 -5.62 -14.45
C ALA A 440 7.15 -6.79 -13.90
N PHE A 441 7.65 -7.65 -14.79
CA PHE A 441 8.68 -8.63 -14.45
C PHE A 441 10.05 -7.94 -14.40
N THR A 442 10.76 -8.06 -13.29
CA THR A 442 12.04 -7.38 -13.04
C THR A 442 13.15 -8.36 -12.69
N GLY A 443 13.35 -9.34 -13.54
CA GLY A 443 14.44 -10.33 -13.46
C GLY A 443 14.07 -11.64 -12.77
N ASN A 444 13.57 -11.60 -11.53
CA ASN A 444 13.14 -12.80 -10.78
C ASN A 444 11.97 -12.53 -9.84
N LYS A 445 11.22 -11.48 -10.10
CA LYS A 445 10.06 -11.04 -9.34
C LYS A 445 9.13 -10.20 -10.20
N PHE A 446 7.90 -10.06 -9.75
CA PHE A 446 6.95 -9.12 -10.32
C PHE A 446 6.79 -7.90 -9.41
N GLU A 447 6.80 -6.73 -10.01
CA GLU A 447 6.60 -5.45 -9.36
C GLU A 447 5.20 -4.92 -9.67
N PHE A 448 4.31 -4.91 -8.65
CA PHE A 448 2.96 -4.37 -8.77
C PHE A 448 2.94 -2.92 -8.28
N ARG A 449 2.83 -1.96 -9.22
CA ARG A 449 3.01 -0.52 -9.00
C ARG A 449 1.74 0.26 -8.67
N MET A 450 0.59 -0.38 -8.72
CA MET A 450 -0.70 0.30 -8.51
C MET A 450 -1.05 0.51 -7.02
N VAL A 451 -0.31 -0.07 -6.09
CA VAL A 451 -0.60 0.01 -4.66
C VAL A 451 -0.37 1.44 -4.17
N GLY A 452 -1.34 2.01 -3.46
CA GLY A 452 -1.25 3.37 -2.90
C GLY A 452 -0.43 3.45 -1.62
N SER A 453 0.07 4.65 -1.30
CA SER A 453 0.93 4.89 -0.13
C SER A 453 0.27 4.55 1.21
N THR A 454 -1.04 4.75 1.36
CA THR A 454 -1.79 4.45 2.60
C THR A 454 -2.12 2.98 2.78
N PHE A 455 -2.05 2.16 1.72
CA PHE A 455 -2.49 0.77 1.77
C PHE A 455 -1.63 -0.09 2.69
N SER A 456 -2.26 -1.05 3.35
CA SER A 456 -1.57 -2.29 3.73
C SER A 456 -1.31 -3.12 2.47
N ILE A 457 -0.13 -3.66 2.35
CA ILE A 457 0.20 -4.57 1.24
C ILE A 457 -0.52 -5.92 1.34
N SER A 458 -1.22 -6.20 2.44
CA SER A 458 -1.96 -7.45 2.59
C SER A 458 -3.01 -7.65 1.50
N GLY A 459 -3.83 -6.63 1.17
CA GLY A 459 -4.87 -6.72 0.15
C GLY A 459 -4.35 -7.17 -1.22
N PRO A 460 -3.40 -6.45 -1.84
CA PRO A 460 -2.79 -6.86 -3.10
C PRO A 460 -2.18 -8.27 -3.06
N ASN A 461 -1.51 -8.64 -1.95
CA ASN A 461 -0.88 -9.95 -1.83
C ASN A 461 -1.89 -11.07 -1.59
N ILE A 462 -3.00 -10.83 -0.87
CA ILE A 462 -4.11 -11.79 -0.75
C ILE A 462 -4.65 -12.14 -2.15
N VAL A 463 -4.94 -11.13 -2.95
CA VAL A 463 -5.46 -11.34 -4.30
C VAL A 463 -4.44 -12.05 -5.17
N LEU A 464 -3.20 -11.54 -5.25
CA LEU A 464 -2.17 -12.10 -6.11
C LEU A 464 -1.85 -13.56 -5.75
N ASN A 465 -1.68 -13.87 -4.47
CA ASN A 465 -1.46 -15.23 -4.00
C ASN A 465 -2.61 -16.16 -4.41
N THR A 466 -3.86 -15.71 -4.25
CA THR A 466 -5.05 -16.56 -4.52
C THR A 466 -5.24 -16.83 -6.00
N VAL A 467 -5.08 -15.80 -6.86
CA VAL A 467 -5.27 -15.97 -8.32
C VAL A 467 -4.15 -16.82 -8.93
N VAL A 468 -2.92 -16.70 -8.41
CA VAL A 468 -1.81 -17.55 -8.84
C VAL A 468 -2.00 -18.99 -8.34
N ALA A 469 -2.48 -19.18 -7.09
CA ALA A 469 -2.83 -20.49 -6.58
C ALA A 469 -3.89 -21.20 -7.43
N GLU A 470 -4.91 -20.46 -7.91
CA GLU A 470 -5.93 -21.01 -8.83
C GLU A 470 -5.32 -21.48 -10.14
N SER A 471 -4.45 -20.68 -10.76
CA SER A 471 -3.77 -21.07 -12.00
C SER A 471 -2.90 -22.32 -11.79
N LEU A 472 -2.12 -22.37 -10.70
CA LEU A 472 -1.30 -23.53 -10.36
C LEU A 472 -2.14 -24.77 -10.05
N ALA A 473 -3.31 -24.62 -9.40
CA ALA A 473 -4.24 -25.73 -9.13
C ALA A 473 -4.74 -26.35 -10.43
N LEU A 474 -5.21 -25.51 -11.37
CA LEU A 474 -5.68 -25.96 -12.68
C LEU A 474 -4.56 -26.66 -13.48
N PHE A 475 -3.34 -26.14 -13.42
CA PHE A 475 -2.17 -26.75 -14.04
C PHE A 475 -1.81 -28.09 -13.41
N ALA A 476 -1.82 -28.16 -12.08
CA ALA A 476 -1.55 -29.41 -11.37
C ALA A 476 -2.60 -30.49 -11.69
N ASP A 477 -3.90 -30.15 -11.66
CA ASP A 477 -5.00 -31.07 -11.97
C ASP A 477 -4.84 -31.69 -13.37
N ARG A 478 -4.40 -30.89 -14.34
CA ARG A 478 -4.15 -31.35 -15.72
C ARG A 478 -2.90 -32.21 -15.83
N LEU A 479 -1.78 -31.76 -15.24
CA LEU A 479 -0.50 -32.45 -15.34
C LEU A 479 -0.43 -33.74 -14.52
N GLU A 480 -1.12 -33.86 -13.37
CA GLU A 480 -1.21 -35.06 -12.56
C GLU A 480 -1.93 -36.20 -13.27
N THR A 481 -2.80 -35.89 -14.21
CA THR A 481 -3.58 -36.87 -14.99
C THR A 481 -2.94 -37.21 -16.34
N ALA A 482 -1.85 -36.56 -16.72
CA ALA A 482 -1.19 -36.70 -18.01
C ALA A 482 -0.49 -38.05 -18.14
N SER A 483 -0.65 -38.73 -19.28
CA SER A 483 0.05 -39.98 -19.61
C SER A 483 1.52 -39.72 -20.02
N ASP A 484 1.81 -38.52 -20.57
CA ASP A 484 3.14 -38.04 -20.91
C ASP A 484 3.29 -36.61 -20.38
N PHE A 485 4.01 -36.50 -19.28
CA PHE A 485 4.20 -35.22 -18.59
C PHE A 485 4.85 -34.15 -19.47
N GLN A 486 5.90 -34.53 -20.25
CA GLN A 486 6.65 -33.54 -21.04
C GLN A 486 5.81 -32.98 -22.20
N SER A 487 5.11 -33.84 -22.91
CA SER A 487 4.22 -33.42 -23.99
C SER A 487 3.07 -32.55 -23.48
N GLU A 488 2.47 -32.94 -22.35
CA GLU A 488 1.37 -32.20 -21.75
C GLU A 488 1.81 -30.84 -21.18
N LEU A 489 3.01 -30.78 -20.58
CA LEU A 489 3.61 -29.55 -20.07
C LEU A 489 3.84 -28.55 -21.21
N ALA A 490 4.42 -29.00 -22.33
CA ALA A 490 4.66 -28.15 -23.51
C ALA A 490 3.34 -27.63 -24.08
N ALA A 491 2.33 -28.51 -24.24
CA ALA A 491 1.00 -28.13 -24.71
C ALA A 491 0.33 -27.12 -23.76
N LEU A 492 0.38 -27.35 -22.45
CA LEU A 492 -0.19 -26.48 -21.44
C LEU A 492 0.42 -25.05 -21.49
N ILE A 493 1.75 -24.96 -21.57
CA ILE A 493 2.44 -23.68 -21.67
C ILE A 493 2.02 -22.95 -22.93
N GLN A 494 2.05 -23.62 -24.10
CA GLN A 494 1.68 -23.04 -25.41
C GLN A 494 0.22 -22.54 -25.41
N GLU A 495 -0.72 -23.39 -25.00
CA GLU A 495 -2.15 -23.03 -24.93
C GLU A 495 -2.41 -21.85 -23.99
N THR A 496 -1.72 -21.81 -22.86
CA THR A 496 -1.85 -20.70 -21.89
C THR A 496 -1.35 -19.39 -22.47
N ILE A 497 -0.22 -19.40 -23.18
CA ILE A 497 0.30 -18.20 -23.86
C ILE A 497 -0.70 -17.73 -24.92
N CYS A 498 -1.17 -18.62 -25.80
CA CYS A 498 -2.14 -18.28 -26.83
C CYS A 498 -3.40 -17.63 -26.27
N ALA A 499 -3.90 -18.13 -25.14
CA ALA A 499 -5.14 -17.65 -24.52
C ALA A 499 -4.99 -16.32 -23.78
N HIS A 500 -3.81 -16.06 -23.16
CA HIS A 500 -3.64 -14.99 -22.17
C HIS A 500 -2.61 -13.91 -22.55
N LYS A 501 -1.93 -14.01 -23.70
CA LYS A 501 -0.95 -13.02 -24.15
C LYS A 501 -1.48 -11.60 -24.31
N ARG A 502 -2.80 -11.42 -24.39
CA ARG A 502 -3.44 -10.10 -24.52
C ARG A 502 -3.10 -9.15 -23.37
N ILE A 503 -2.74 -9.67 -22.19
CA ILE A 503 -2.36 -8.88 -21.02
C ILE A 503 -0.93 -8.34 -21.13
N ILE A 504 -0.06 -8.94 -21.99
CA ILE A 504 1.34 -8.57 -22.12
C ILE A 504 1.45 -7.31 -22.98
N PHE A 505 2.08 -6.29 -22.43
CA PHE A 505 2.32 -5.02 -23.11
C PHE A 505 3.65 -4.41 -22.67
N ASN A 506 4.59 -4.29 -23.61
CA ASN A 506 5.93 -3.75 -23.37
C ASN A 506 6.07 -2.26 -23.76
N GLY A 507 5.00 -1.64 -24.25
CA GLY A 507 4.96 -0.25 -24.68
C GLY A 507 4.76 0.78 -23.56
N ASN A 508 4.51 2.02 -23.96
CA ASN A 508 4.25 3.13 -23.04
C ASN A 508 2.79 3.11 -22.54
N ASN A 509 2.58 2.71 -21.30
CA ASN A 509 1.23 2.66 -20.68
C ASN A 509 0.62 4.05 -20.42
N TYR A 510 1.39 5.14 -20.54
CA TYR A 510 0.88 6.51 -20.39
C TYR A 510 0.33 7.09 -21.70
N ALA A 511 0.54 6.40 -22.83
CA ALA A 511 0.08 6.87 -24.13
C ALA A 511 -1.45 6.74 -24.28
N ASP A 512 -2.08 7.73 -24.90
CA ASP A 512 -3.54 7.70 -25.17
C ASP A 512 -3.95 6.54 -26.08
N GLU A 513 -3.07 6.15 -27.01
CA GLU A 513 -3.27 5.01 -27.92
C GLU A 513 -3.39 3.69 -27.14
N TRP A 514 -2.70 3.57 -26.00
CA TRP A 514 -2.79 2.37 -25.16
C TRP A 514 -4.21 2.14 -24.63
N MET A 515 -4.93 3.20 -24.24
CA MET A 515 -6.31 3.04 -23.77
C MET A 515 -7.23 2.43 -24.85
N GLN A 516 -7.01 2.80 -26.12
CA GLN A 516 -7.78 2.27 -27.26
C GLN A 516 -7.38 0.82 -27.55
N GLU A 517 -6.08 0.52 -27.56
CA GLU A 517 -5.56 -0.82 -27.77
C GLU A 517 -6.01 -1.78 -26.66
N ALA A 518 -5.93 -1.37 -25.40
CA ALA A 518 -6.38 -2.16 -24.27
C ALA A 518 -7.88 -2.52 -24.36
N ALA A 519 -8.72 -1.57 -24.79
CA ALA A 519 -10.13 -1.82 -25.04
C ALA A 519 -10.35 -2.84 -26.18
N GLN A 520 -9.57 -2.75 -27.27
CA GLN A 520 -9.62 -3.72 -28.38
C GLN A 520 -9.16 -5.12 -27.92
N ARG A 521 -8.20 -5.21 -27.02
CA ARG A 521 -7.75 -6.46 -26.38
C ARG A 521 -8.75 -7.02 -25.38
N GLY A 522 -9.81 -6.28 -25.03
CA GLY A 522 -10.82 -6.65 -24.02
C GLY A 522 -10.29 -6.56 -22.59
N LEU A 523 -9.33 -5.69 -22.32
CA LEU A 523 -8.84 -5.41 -20.98
C LEU A 523 -9.77 -4.41 -20.27
N SER A 524 -9.98 -4.61 -18.97
CA SER A 524 -10.85 -3.73 -18.17
C SER A 524 -10.16 -2.42 -17.80
N ASN A 525 -10.93 -1.32 -17.79
CA ASN A 525 -10.48 -0.01 -17.33
C ASN A 525 -11.42 0.51 -16.25
N LEU A 526 -11.23 0.01 -15.03
CA LEU A 526 -12.03 0.37 -13.85
C LEU A 526 -11.40 1.60 -13.18
N ARG A 527 -11.76 2.79 -13.65
CA ARG A 527 -11.10 4.05 -13.31
C ARG A 527 -11.28 4.44 -11.84
N THR A 528 -12.46 4.16 -11.29
CA THR A 528 -12.81 4.56 -9.92
C THR A 528 -13.02 3.36 -9.01
N THR A 529 -12.88 3.59 -7.72
CA THR A 529 -13.17 2.61 -6.68
C THR A 529 -14.59 2.06 -6.78
N VAL A 530 -15.56 2.92 -7.08
CA VAL A 530 -16.99 2.54 -7.22
C VAL A 530 -17.20 1.62 -8.41
N GLU A 531 -16.43 1.76 -9.48
CA GLU A 531 -16.48 0.86 -10.64
C GLU A 531 -15.77 -0.47 -10.37
N ALA A 532 -14.70 -0.45 -9.55
CA ALA A 532 -13.88 -1.63 -9.29
C ALA A 532 -14.51 -2.57 -8.26
N LEU A 533 -15.01 -2.05 -7.14
CA LEU A 533 -15.46 -2.85 -6.00
C LEU A 533 -16.51 -3.92 -6.32
N PRO A 534 -17.48 -3.74 -7.25
CA PRO A 534 -18.43 -4.78 -7.60
C PRO A 534 -17.78 -6.08 -8.12
N ALA A 535 -16.56 -6.02 -8.67
CA ALA A 535 -15.83 -7.22 -9.08
C ALA A 535 -15.48 -8.13 -7.90
N PHE A 536 -15.38 -7.59 -6.67
CA PHE A 536 -15.07 -8.36 -5.48
C PHE A 536 -16.17 -9.36 -5.11
N ILE A 537 -17.44 -8.98 -5.33
CA ILE A 537 -18.62 -9.81 -5.06
C ILE A 537 -19.16 -10.51 -6.33
N SER A 538 -18.42 -10.47 -7.43
CA SER A 538 -18.81 -11.18 -8.64
C SER A 538 -18.83 -12.70 -8.38
N PRO A 539 -19.72 -13.47 -9.07
CA PRO A 539 -19.77 -14.93 -8.91
C PRO A 539 -18.41 -15.61 -9.12
N LYS A 540 -17.59 -15.07 -10.03
CA LYS A 540 -16.24 -15.56 -10.31
C LYS A 540 -15.30 -15.36 -9.12
N SER A 541 -15.28 -14.17 -8.53
CA SER A 541 -14.44 -13.84 -7.37
C SER A 541 -14.88 -14.58 -6.12
N MET A 542 -16.18 -14.69 -5.89
CA MET A 542 -16.74 -15.48 -4.78
C MET A 542 -16.34 -16.95 -4.89
N ALA A 543 -16.49 -17.56 -6.07
CA ALA A 543 -16.10 -18.95 -6.30
C ALA A 543 -14.59 -19.16 -6.08
N LEU A 544 -13.75 -18.22 -6.53
CA LEU A 544 -12.31 -18.25 -6.31
C LEU A 544 -11.96 -18.30 -4.83
N PHE A 545 -12.41 -17.32 -4.06
CA PHE A 545 -12.04 -17.17 -2.67
C PHE A 545 -12.59 -18.29 -1.77
N THR A 546 -13.81 -18.74 -2.03
CA THR A 546 -14.42 -19.86 -1.27
C THR A 546 -13.77 -21.20 -1.59
N LYS A 547 -13.47 -21.47 -2.88
CA LYS A 547 -12.73 -22.66 -3.30
C LYS A 547 -11.39 -22.82 -2.57
N HIS A 548 -10.67 -21.72 -2.43
CA HIS A 548 -9.36 -21.67 -1.80
C HIS A 548 -9.40 -21.37 -0.29
N HIS A 549 -10.57 -21.30 0.31
CA HIS A 549 -10.77 -21.02 1.74
C HIS A 549 -10.08 -19.72 2.22
N VAL A 550 -9.91 -18.74 1.34
CA VAL A 550 -9.29 -17.45 1.68
C VAL A 550 -10.30 -16.54 2.37
N PHE A 551 -11.52 -16.49 1.83
CA PHE A 551 -12.66 -15.83 2.42
C PHE A 551 -13.90 -16.72 2.40
N THR A 552 -14.78 -16.56 3.39
CA THR A 552 -16.16 -17.05 3.34
C THR A 552 -17.03 -16.06 2.57
N ASP A 553 -18.20 -16.48 2.12
CA ASP A 553 -19.18 -15.58 1.45
C ASP A 553 -19.52 -14.39 2.34
N THR A 554 -19.71 -14.63 3.65
CA THR A 554 -20.00 -13.59 4.63
C THR A 554 -18.84 -12.58 4.75
N GLU A 555 -17.59 -13.07 4.79
CA GLU A 555 -16.42 -12.22 4.85
C GLU A 555 -16.24 -11.37 3.57
N ILE A 556 -16.59 -11.89 2.40
CA ILE A 556 -16.52 -11.15 1.11
C ILE A 556 -17.53 -9.99 1.12
N HIS A 557 -18.81 -10.27 1.43
CA HIS A 557 -19.84 -9.24 1.45
C HIS A 557 -19.55 -8.17 2.52
N SER A 558 -19.12 -8.61 3.72
CA SER A 558 -18.71 -7.68 4.78
C SER A 558 -17.62 -6.70 4.33
N ARG A 559 -16.59 -7.20 3.65
CA ARG A 559 -15.50 -6.35 3.15
C ARG A 559 -15.93 -5.41 2.04
N TYR A 560 -16.79 -5.88 1.15
CA TYR A 560 -17.38 -5.04 0.12
C TYR A 560 -18.11 -3.83 0.72
N GLU A 561 -18.97 -4.08 1.71
CA GLU A 561 -19.69 -3.01 2.42
C GLU A 561 -18.72 -2.05 3.14
N ILE A 562 -17.72 -2.57 3.86
CA ILE A 562 -16.72 -1.75 4.55
C ILE A 562 -15.96 -0.85 3.57
N PHE A 563 -15.56 -1.37 2.40
CA PHE A 563 -14.81 -0.60 1.41
C PHE A 563 -15.66 0.49 0.77
N MET A 564 -16.91 0.18 0.40
CA MET A 564 -17.86 1.17 -0.12
C MET A 564 -18.17 2.26 0.90
N GLU A 565 -18.48 1.87 2.14
CA GLU A 565 -18.70 2.84 3.24
C GLU A 565 -17.45 3.72 3.47
N SER A 566 -16.27 3.13 3.46
CA SER A 566 -15.02 3.86 3.65
C SER A 566 -14.81 4.90 2.54
N TYR A 567 -15.13 4.56 1.30
CA TYR A 567 -15.10 5.49 0.17
C TYR A 567 -16.04 6.68 0.40
N CYS A 568 -17.30 6.39 0.75
CA CYS A 568 -18.31 7.43 1.05
C CYS A 568 -17.87 8.33 2.20
N LYS A 569 -17.40 7.74 3.31
CA LYS A 569 -16.96 8.47 4.51
C LYS A 569 -15.75 9.35 4.22
N THR A 570 -14.80 8.87 3.42
CA THR A 570 -13.62 9.66 3.02
C THR A 570 -14.05 10.91 2.24
N LEU A 571 -14.83 10.76 1.17
CA LEU A 571 -15.30 11.91 0.39
C LEU A 571 -16.22 12.83 1.20
N HIS A 572 -17.02 12.28 2.12
CA HIS A 572 -17.84 13.09 3.02
C HIS A 572 -17.00 13.99 3.93
N ILE A 573 -15.95 13.44 4.55
CA ILE A 573 -15.01 14.20 5.41
C ILE A 573 -14.30 15.27 4.58
N GLU A 574 -13.82 14.93 3.40
CA GLU A 574 -13.17 15.88 2.49
C GLU A 574 -14.11 17.02 2.11
N ALA A 575 -15.35 16.72 1.72
CA ALA A 575 -16.34 17.72 1.33
C ALA A 575 -16.72 18.65 2.51
N LEU A 576 -16.93 18.09 3.71
CA LEU A 576 -17.17 18.90 4.91
C LEU A 576 -15.97 19.79 5.26
N THR A 577 -14.75 19.30 5.09
CA THR A 577 -13.52 20.06 5.33
C THR A 577 -13.41 21.22 4.32
N MET A 578 -13.72 20.98 3.03
CA MET A 578 -13.77 22.05 2.02
C MET A 578 -14.77 23.13 2.39
N VAL A 579 -15.99 22.75 2.81
CA VAL A 579 -17.03 23.69 3.25
C VAL A 579 -16.54 24.52 4.43
N ASP A 580 -15.95 23.89 5.44
CA ASP A 580 -15.44 24.56 6.64
C ASP A 580 -14.31 25.57 6.29
N MET A 581 -13.35 25.12 5.47
CA MET A 581 -12.23 25.96 5.01
C MET A 581 -12.72 27.14 4.15
N ALA A 582 -13.63 26.91 3.21
CA ALA A 582 -14.18 27.97 2.39
C ALA A 582 -14.87 29.07 3.23
N LYS A 583 -15.73 28.64 4.19
CA LYS A 583 -16.50 29.57 5.04
C LYS A 583 -15.65 30.32 6.07
N LYS A 584 -14.72 29.64 6.72
CA LYS A 584 -13.99 30.21 7.87
C LYS A 584 -12.67 30.86 7.52
N TYR A 585 -12.09 30.49 6.40
CA TYR A 585 -10.75 30.94 6.02
C TYR A 585 -10.74 31.72 4.70
N ILE A 586 -11.29 31.16 3.61
CA ILE A 586 -11.12 31.70 2.27
C ILE A 586 -12.03 32.90 2.03
N ILE A 587 -13.33 32.79 2.33
CA ILE A 587 -14.28 33.90 2.19
C ILE A 587 -13.84 35.13 2.99
N PRO A 588 -13.48 35.05 4.29
CA PRO A 588 -12.99 36.17 5.04
C PRO A 588 -11.72 36.79 4.46
N ALA A 589 -10.81 35.98 3.92
CA ALA A 589 -9.59 36.48 3.30
C ALA A 589 -9.86 37.28 2.03
N CYS A 590 -10.74 36.80 1.15
CA CYS A 590 -11.17 37.51 -0.05
C CYS A 590 -11.83 38.85 0.30
N LEU A 591 -12.80 38.85 1.21
CA LEU A 591 -13.48 40.08 1.66
C LEU A 591 -12.52 41.08 2.29
N SER A 592 -11.53 40.61 3.05
CA SER A 592 -10.50 41.48 3.66
C SER A 592 -9.66 42.17 2.59
N TYR A 593 -9.26 41.45 1.53
CA TYR A 593 -8.48 42.05 0.45
C TYR A 593 -9.32 42.93 -0.47
N GLU A 594 -10.57 42.57 -0.76
CA GLU A 594 -11.52 43.42 -1.49
C GLU A 594 -11.71 44.75 -0.77
N ASN A 595 -11.86 44.75 0.56
CA ASN A 595 -11.98 45.96 1.36
C ASN A 595 -10.72 46.85 1.24
N GLU A 596 -9.50 46.28 1.31
CA GLU A 596 -8.25 47.01 1.15
C GLU A 596 -8.17 47.66 -0.25
N LEU A 597 -8.52 46.94 -1.31
CA LEU A 597 -8.55 47.44 -2.67
C LEU A 597 -9.58 48.56 -2.86
N ALA A 598 -10.80 48.40 -2.30
CA ALA A 598 -11.86 49.41 -2.36
C ALA A 598 -11.46 50.69 -1.63
N GLU A 599 -10.85 50.59 -0.44
CA GLU A 599 -10.32 51.74 0.28
C GLU A 599 -9.22 52.44 -0.51
N LEU A 600 -8.28 51.72 -1.12
CA LEU A 600 -7.21 52.30 -1.93
C LEU A 600 -7.78 53.02 -3.14
N LEU A 601 -8.76 52.43 -3.82
CA LEU A 601 -9.44 53.01 -4.98
C LEU A 601 -10.14 54.32 -4.61
N LEU A 602 -10.88 54.35 -3.50
CA LEU A 602 -11.56 55.56 -3.02
C LEU A 602 -10.56 56.65 -2.66
N ARG A 603 -9.46 56.33 -2.00
CA ARG A 603 -8.40 57.30 -1.65
C ARG A 603 -7.72 57.89 -2.88
N LYS A 604 -7.35 57.06 -3.89
CA LYS A 604 -6.78 57.54 -5.15
C LYS A 604 -7.73 58.51 -5.85
N LYS A 605 -9.01 58.17 -6.03
CA LYS A 605 -10.03 58.99 -6.67
C LYS A 605 -10.28 60.33 -5.92
N SER A 606 -10.11 60.32 -4.58
CA SER A 606 -10.26 61.56 -3.78
C SER A 606 -9.04 62.49 -3.81
N CYS A 607 -7.85 61.95 -4.12
CA CYS A 607 -6.60 62.72 -4.13
C CYS A 607 -6.26 63.34 -5.50
N GLY A 608 -6.90 62.91 -6.59
CA GLY A 608 -6.65 63.40 -7.94
C GLY A 608 -7.01 62.40 -9.03
N ASP A 609 -6.63 62.74 -10.27
CA ASP A 609 -6.88 61.92 -11.45
C ASP A 609 -5.74 60.88 -11.63
N PHE A 610 -5.76 59.83 -10.87
CA PHE A 610 -4.81 58.71 -10.95
C PHE A 610 -5.39 57.59 -11.80
N ASP A 611 -4.51 56.83 -12.49
CA ASP A 611 -4.91 55.57 -13.11
C ASP A 611 -5.27 54.55 -12.03
N CYS A 612 -6.50 54.09 -12.01
CA CYS A 612 -7.07 53.13 -11.08
C CYS A 612 -7.44 51.79 -11.77
N SER A 613 -7.05 51.60 -13.02
CA SER A 613 -7.42 50.44 -13.82
C SER A 613 -7.02 49.10 -13.18
N LEU A 614 -5.87 49.06 -12.49
CA LEU A 614 -5.39 47.88 -11.79
C LEU A 614 -6.28 47.52 -10.59
N GLU A 615 -6.58 48.50 -9.74
CA GLU A 615 -7.42 48.30 -8.55
C GLU A 615 -8.84 47.90 -8.94
N GLU A 616 -9.40 48.58 -9.97
CA GLU A 616 -10.72 48.26 -10.50
C GLU A 616 -10.77 46.82 -11.08
N TYR A 617 -9.76 46.43 -11.86
CA TYR A 617 -9.64 45.09 -12.41
C TYR A 617 -9.56 44.02 -11.32
N LEU A 618 -8.67 44.18 -10.33
CA LEU A 618 -8.50 43.21 -9.24
C LEU A 618 -9.76 43.12 -8.40
N LEU A 619 -10.39 44.24 -8.05
CA LEU A 619 -11.61 44.27 -7.25
C LEU A 619 -12.77 43.55 -7.97
N ASP A 620 -12.99 43.84 -9.24
CA ASP A 620 -14.02 43.23 -10.07
C ASP A 620 -13.79 41.70 -10.22
N LYS A 621 -12.56 41.32 -10.53
CA LYS A 621 -12.19 39.90 -10.74
C LYS A 621 -12.36 39.09 -9.47
N ILE A 622 -11.86 39.58 -8.32
CA ILE A 622 -11.96 38.89 -7.04
C ILE A 622 -13.42 38.80 -6.58
N ALA A 623 -14.18 39.89 -6.67
CA ALA A 623 -15.60 39.90 -6.31
C ALA A 623 -16.42 38.94 -7.17
N SER A 624 -16.16 38.87 -8.48
CA SER A 624 -16.83 37.96 -9.39
C SER A 624 -16.51 36.47 -9.03
N LEU A 625 -15.24 36.14 -8.77
CA LEU A 625 -14.83 34.82 -8.36
C LEU A 625 -15.36 34.43 -6.97
N SER A 626 -15.40 35.40 -6.03
CA SER A 626 -15.98 35.20 -4.69
C SER A 626 -17.48 34.87 -4.78
N GLY A 627 -18.21 35.56 -5.66
CA GLY A 627 -19.60 35.27 -5.94
C GLY A 627 -19.79 33.87 -6.57
N TYR A 628 -18.96 33.50 -7.53
CA TYR A 628 -18.99 32.19 -8.15
C TYR A 628 -18.64 31.06 -7.13
N MET A 629 -17.61 31.28 -6.30
CA MET A 629 -17.24 30.37 -5.21
C MET A 629 -18.41 30.13 -4.26
N LEU A 630 -19.16 31.17 -3.86
CA LEU A 630 -20.32 31.04 -3.00
C LEU A 630 -21.41 30.17 -3.65
N GLY A 631 -21.62 30.30 -4.95
CA GLY A 631 -22.53 29.45 -5.71
C GLY A 631 -22.12 27.98 -5.65
N LYS A 632 -20.83 27.69 -5.94
CA LYS A 632 -20.29 26.32 -5.89
C LYS A 632 -20.28 25.72 -4.49
N LEU A 633 -20.02 26.50 -3.48
CA LEU A 633 -20.11 26.11 -2.08
C LEU A 633 -21.55 25.71 -1.74
N THR A 634 -22.55 26.50 -2.14
CA THR A 634 -23.97 26.20 -1.91
C THR A 634 -24.40 24.90 -2.62
N GLU A 635 -23.94 24.68 -3.84
CA GLU A 635 -24.18 23.44 -4.59
C GLU A 635 -23.59 22.21 -3.88
N LEU A 636 -22.36 22.33 -3.31
CA LEU A 636 -21.71 21.26 -2.56
C LEU A 636 -22.47 20.96 -1.27
N GLU A 637 -22.91 21.99 -0.53
CA GLU A 637 -23.73 21.82 0.69
C GLU A 637 -25.06 21.11 0.37
N LEU A 638 -25.71 21.50 -0.72
CA LEU A 638 -26.95 20.85 -1.17
C LEU A 638 -26.71 19.38 -1.51
N ALA A 639 -25.62 19.06 -2.21
CA ALA A 639 -25.26 17.67 -2.52
C ALA A 639 -25.03 16.84 -1.24
N LEU A 640 -24.36 17.42 -0.22
CA LEU A 640 -24.17 16.77 1.09
C LEU A 640 -25.47 16.54 1.85
N ILE A 641 -26.45 17.44 1.71
CA ILE A 641 -27.79 17.24 2.28
C ILE A 641 -28.53 16.12 1.55
N THR A 642 -28.44 16.13 0.21
CA THR A 642 -29.12 15.15 -0.65
C THR A 642 -28.56 13.73 -0.44
N SER A 643 -27.25 13.60 -0.21
CA SER A 643 -26.61 12.29 0.03
C SER A 643 -27.21 11.52 1.22
N LYS A 644 -27.81 12.23 2.20
CA LYS A 644 -28.46 11.61 3.37
C LYS A 644 -29.79 10.88 3.02
N GLN A 645 -30.31 11.07 1.82
CA GLN A 645 -31.53 10.41 1.36
C GLN A 645 -31.27 9.01 0.82
N GLU A 646 -30.03 8.75 0.37
CA GLU A 646 -29.59 7.42 -0.07
C GLU A 646 -29.36 6.49 1.11
N GLN A 647 -30.00 5.32 1.08
CA GLN A 647 -29.92 4.31 2.14
C GLN A 647 -29.00 3.14 1.75
N GLU A 648 -28.89 2.87 0.46
CA GLU A 648 -28.07 1.76 -0.04
C GLU A 648 -26.64 2.21 -0.34
N THR A 649 -25.68 1.39 0.02
CA THR A 649 -24.26 1.76 0.02
C THR A 649 -23.71 2.02 -1.39
N GLU A 650 -24.05 1.18 -2.39
CA GLU A 650 -23.56 1.36 -3.75
C GLU A 650 -24.17 2.59 -4.47
N PRO A 651 -25.48 2.83 -4.47
CA PRO A 651 -26.05 4.08 -4.96
C PRO A 651 -25.47 5.31 -4.27
N LEU A 652 -25.26 5.27 -2.96
CA LEU A 652 -24.63 6.35 -2.21
C LEU A 652 -23.19 6.61 -2.71
N ALA A 653 -22.40 5.58 -2.91
CA ALA A 653 -21.03 5.70 -3.41
C ALA A 653 -20.98 6.31 -4.83
N ARG A 654 -21.90 5.90 -5.71
CA ARG A 654 -22.07 6.51 -7.05
C ARG A 654 -22.44 7.99 -6.95
N PHE A 655 -23.35 8.34 -6.03
CA PHE A 655 -23.73 9.74 -5.80
C PHE A 655 -22.54 10.57 -5.29
N TYR A 656 -21.72 10.04 -4.38
CA TYR A 656 -20.50 10.72 -3.92
C TYR A 656 -19.51 10.93 -5.07
N ARG A 657 -19.28 9.95 -5.92
CA ARG A 657 -18.42 10.08 -7.10
C ARG A 657 -18.95 11.12 -8.09
N ASP A 658 -20.22 10.99 -8.50
CA ASP A 658 -20.76 11.73 -9.64
C ASP A 658 -21.27 13.12 -9.27
N SER A 659 -21.69 13.32 -8.01
CA SER A 659 -22.27 14.59 -7.58
C SER A 659 -21.37 15.33 -6.57
N VAL A 660 -20.99 14.70 -5.48
CA VAL A 660 -20.22 15.40 -4.42
C VAL A 660 -18.83 15.73 -4.90
N PHE A 661 -18.09 14.75 -5.43
CA PHE A 661 -16.72 14.95 -5.88
C PHE A 661 -16.62 15.91 -7.09
N ALA A 662 -17.59 15.88 -8.00
CA ALA A 662 -17.65 16.85 -9.11
C ALA A 662 -17.74 18.29 -8.59
N ARG A 663 -18.61 18.55 -7.60
CA ARG A 663 -18.75 19.88 -6.98
C ARG A 663 -17.56 20.30 -6.15
N MET A 664 -16.92 19.34 -5.46
CA MET A 664 -15.62 19.60 -4.79
C MET A 664 -14.58 20.09 -5.80
N SER A 665 -14.49 19.47 -6.97
CA SER A 665 -13.55 19.84 -8.01
C SER A 665 -13.82 21.22 -8.59
N GLU A 666 -15.09 21.58 -8.82
CA GLU A 666 -15.49 22.91 -9.29
C GLU A 666 -15.19 24.00 -8.26
N LEU A 667 -15.50 23.74 -6.98
CA LEU A 667 -15.16 24.66 -5.88
C LEU A 667 -13.65 24.88 -5.77
N ARG A 668 -12.87 23.79 -5.83
CA ARG A 668 -11.42 23.85 -5.81
C ARG A 668 -10.85 24.71 -6.92
N PHE A 669 -11.31 24.50 -8.16
CA PHE A 669 -10.84 25.27 -9.32
C PHE A 669 -10.99 26.79 -9.10
N THR A 670 -12.13 27.23 -8.57
CA THR A 670 -12.40 28.65 -8.30
C THR A 670 -11.51 29.19 -7.17
N VAL A 671 -11.33 28.42 -6.11
CA VAL A 671 -10.50 28.84 -4.97
C VAL A 671 -9.02 28.88 -5.33
N ASP A 672 -8.54 27.92 -6.13
CA ASP A 672 -7.14 27.91 -6.60
C ASP A 672 -6.85 29.14 -7.51
N GLU A 673 -7.84 29.61 -8.29
CA GLU A 673 -7.70 30.88 -9.03
C GLU A 673 -7.66 32.11 -8.09
N LEU A 674 -8.52 32.14 -7.07
CA LEU A 674 -8.48 33.22 -6.04
C LEU A 674 -7.14 33.27 -5.30
N GLU A 675 -6.53 32.11 -4.99
CA GLU A 675 -5.19 32.06 -4.37
C GLU A 675 -4.15 32.82 -5.18
N THR A 676 -4.23 32.83 -6.51
CA THR A 676 -3.28 33.53 -7.38
C THR A 676 -3.47 35.04 -7.40
N LEU A 677 -4.64 35.56 -7.00
CA LEU A 677 -5.03 36.95 -7.06
C LEU A 677 -4.99 37.65 -5.70
N VAL A 678 -5.39 36.94 -4.64
CA VAL A 678 -5.41 37.48 -3.27
C VAL A 678 -3.98 37.63 -2.75
N ALA A 679 -3.66 38.83 -2.24
CA ALA A 679 -2.31 39.11 -1.74
C ALA A 679 -1.90 38.14 -0.63
N LYS A 680 -0.64 37.65 -0.67
CA LYS A 680 -0.11 36.65 0.25
C LYS A 680 -0.37 36.96 1.73
N LYS A 681 -0.34 38.22 2.14
CA LYS A 681 -0.61 38.64 3.53
C LYS A 681 -2.05 38.39 4.00
N HIS A 682 -3.00 38.27 3.06
CA HIS A 682 -4.40 37.97 3.33
C HIS A 682 -4.72 36.49 3.16
N TRP A 683 -3.89 35.73 2.38
CA TRP A 683 -4.14 34.30 2.15
C TRP A 683 -3.95 33.51 3.45
N PRO A 684 -4.98 32.76 3.90
CA PRO A 684 -5.08 32.29 5.29
C PRO A 684 -4.29 31.02 5.59
N MET A 685 -3.70 30.37 4.57
CA MET A 685 -3.05 29.07 4.73
C MET A 685 -1.77 28.96 3.91
N PRO A 686 -0.83 28.07 4.26
CA PRO A 686 0.36 27.80 3.46
C PRO A 686 0.02 27.35 2.05
N THR A 687 0.70 27.93 1.06
CA THR A 687 0.60 27.58 -0.36
C THR A 687 1.43 26.34 -0.67
N TYR A 688 1.28 25.77 -1.88
CA TYR A 688 2.14 24.68 -2.34
C TYR A 688 3.63 25.05 -2.31
N ALA A 689 3.98 26.29 -2.69
CA ALA A 689 5.36 26.76 -2.58
C ALA A 689 5.88 26.76 -1.14
N ASP A 690 5.05 27.16 -0.17
CA ASP A 690 5.42 27.16 1.25
C ASP A 690 5.61 25.73 1.80
N MET A 691 4.91 24.73 1.27
CA MET A 691 4.97 23.35 1.75
C MET A 691 6.02 22.50 1.04
N LEU A 692 6.04 22.51 -0.30
CA LEU A 692 6.92 21.65 -1.11
C LEU A 692 8.40 22.07 -1.05
N TYR A 693 8.70 23.31 -0.66
CA TYR A 693 10.07 23.84 -0.61
C TYR A 693 10.56 24.21 0.80
N SER A 694 9.78 23.91 1.85
CA SER A 694 10.06 24.32 3.23
C SER A 694 10.94 23.38 4.06
N ALA A 695 11.04 22.12 3.70
CA ALA A 695 11.85 21.12 4.42
C ALA A 695 13.35 21.29 4.12
N ASN A 696 13.91 22.45 4.42
CA ASN A 696 15.33 22.75 4.20
C ASN A 696 16.19 22.46 5.42
#